data_6a1c726cf9cc31fc67a840001c17c1ac
#
_entry.id   6a1c726cf9cc31fc67a840001c17c1ac
#
_cell.length_a   1.000
_cell.length_b   1.000
_cell.length_c   1.000
_cell.angle_alpha   90.00
_cell.angle_beta   90.00
_cell.angle_gamma   90.00
#
_symmetry.space_group_name_H-M   'P 1'
#
loop_
_entity.id
_entity.type
_entity.pdbx_description
1 polymer ?
#
loop_
_entity_poly.entity_id
_entity_poly.type
_entity_poly.pdbx_seq_one_letter_code
_entity_poly.pdbx_strand_id
1 'polypeptide(L)'
;MSLQSAALLALAMILLLFVIAALVETRGAALARRPTLRHRAYTLALGVYCTSWTFYGAVGSAVRDGWSYLPIYAAPMLLLLAAPRFLRRLSEAVHEEQATTVSDFIAARFGHDVVVARLVTVIALLGTIPYIALQLRSIGAALSIVSGADVAAQAMLVAAPLLALFAILFGARRFELAGRSEGLLYAIGLESAIKLLALVAVAGVAVAVLAATPPQRVIEGFSALQSRFEPQGLTLNVAIIVLIAMPAILSLPRQFYMGLVEARQPDDLVRARFGLAAYLGTMALVVLPIALAGLTVLGPAIAPDVYVLELPAAEGFGFVLAAALLGGVSAAASMAIVDSTALATMVSNDLVFPTLMRGPATTESGAIGRRMLTIRRLSILAILTMGLVWALLVSAQDSLASIGLIAFAAMAQFTPHLILAATGKGRDSLAARASLSVGLALWLYTLALPPVVPTAWLDALAGTAIDPLRLLGIGGAAPLSHGVIWSVGANLIVYAAIAARKVQTPPLPRFVRAQRPITNLADLAQLTGSFVGEEQAGKAFPGADRSHPVDRQAARRAREXXXXVVGASSARALVASALAGGQLSLDEVTRLLDEGGQNLRFSRRLLAATFENVGAGISVVDADLNLVAWNSRYLELFNYPPGLVRVGVPVADLIRHNAEQGDFGPGDVAHHVEKRLEHLRRGQEHSVERHRNDGRVIKIVGGSMPGGGYVMSFTDISEEARMREELRRTLEELEQRVTDRTRELSDANRRLARTDQDKTRFLAAASHDLLQPLHAARLFTAALGRDASAAQHDLIGRVESALVAAEDLLRSLLDISRLDAGG
;
A
#
# COMPACT_ATOMS: atom_id res chain seq x y z
N MET A 1 6.73 -27.35 -27.47
CA MET A 1 7.90 -27.72 -26.60
C MET A 1 7.68 -29.10 -26.01
N SER A 2 8.77 -29.86 -25.63
CA SER A 2 8.56 -31.10 -24.89
C SER A 2 8.04 -30.82 -23.48
N LEU A 3 7.27 -31.73 -22.90
CA LEU A 3 6.75 -31.63 -21.52
C LEU A 3 7.89 -31.39 -20.52
N GLN A 4 8.98 -32.11 -20.71
CA GLN A 4 10.19 -32.00 -19.86
C GLN A 4 10.75 -30.58 -19.89
N SER A 5 10.91 -29.98 -21.06
CA SER A 5 11.48 -28.62 -21.20
C SER A 5 10.50 -27.55 -20.62
N ALA A 6 9.19 -27.70 -20.85
CA ALA A 6 8.18 -26.79 -20.30
C ALA A 6 8.15 -26.86 -18.76
N ALA A 7 8.15 -28.07 -18.21
CA ALA A 7 8.15 -28.30 -16.75
C ALA A 7 9.45 -27.78 -16.11
N LEU A 8 10.60 -28.03 -16.74
CA LEU A 8 11.91 -27.54 -16.26
C LEU A 8 11.97 -26.01 -16.27
N LEU A 9 11.44 -25.36 -17.30
CA LEU A 9 11.37 -23.90 -17.36
C LEU A 9 10.47 -23.32 -16.25
N ALA A 10 9.28 -23.90 -16.03
CA ALA A 10 8.37 -23.47 -14.97
C ALA A 10 9.00 -23.66 -13.60
N LEU A 11 9.65 -24.82 -13.38
CA LEU A 11 10.37 -25.10 -12.13
C LEU A 11 11.55 -24.15 -11.92
N ALA A 12 12.34 -23.91 -12.97
CA ALA A 12 13.48 -22.98 -12.93
C ALA A 12 13.03 -21.56 -12.57
N MET A 13 11.87 -21.13 -13.09
CA MET A 13 11.28 -19.83 -12.72
C MET A 13 10.97 -19.76 -11.23
N ILE A 14 10.30 -20.78 -10.69
CA ILE A 14 9.96 -20.83 -9.26
C ILE A 14 11.26 -20.84 -8.42
N LEU A 15 12.25 -21.67 -8.82
CA LEU A 15 13.56 -21.72 -8.13
C LEU A 15 14.30 -20.37 -8.20
N LEU A 16 14.24 -19.67 -9.32
CA LEU A 16 14.82 -18.32 -9.46
C LEU A 16 14.22 -17.36 -8.42
N LEU A 17 12.91 -17.43 -8.20
CA LEU A 17 12.23 -16.61 -7.17
C LEU A 17 12.73 -16.96 -5.77
N PHE A 18 12.91 -18.27 -5.46
CA PHE A 18 13.51 -18.73 -4.19
C PHE A 18 14.91 -18.14 -4.00
N VAL A 19 15.74 -18.19 -5.04
CA VAL A 19 17.12 -17.68 -5.00
C VAL A 19 17.13 -16.17 -4.78
N ILE A 20 16.33 -15.43 -5.54
CA ILE A 20 16.25 -13.96 -5.41
C ILE A 20 15.77 -13.57 -4.00
N ALA A 21 14.69 -14.19 -3.54
CA ALA A 21 14.16 -13.90 -2.21
C ALA A 21 15.19 -14.21 -1.10
N ALA A 22 15.88 -15.34 -1.19
CA ALA A 22 16.93 -15.74 -0.24
C ALA A 22 18.14 -14.79 -0.27
N LEU A 23 18.59 -14.41 -1.47
CA LEU A 23 19.71 -13.46 -1.65
C LEU A 23 19.39 -12.09 -1.06
N VAL A 24 18.18 -11.59 -1.28
CA VAL A 24 17.74 -10.30 -0.73
C VAL A 24 17.64 -10.36 0.79
N GLU A 25 17.12 -11.45 1.34
CA GLU A 25 17.01 -11.65 2.80
C GLU A 25 18.39 -11.71 3.48
N THR A 26 19.39 -12.30 2.82
CA THR A 26 20.75 -12.41 3.35
C THR A 26 21.58 -11.15 3.14
N ARG A 27 21.36 -10.42 2.03
CA ARG A 27 22.11 -9.21 1.66
C ARG A 27 21.31 -7.91 1.87
N GLY A 28 20.21 -7.95 2.63
CA GLY A 28 19.25 -6.85 2.81
C GLY A 28 19.89 -5.52 3.22
N ALA A 29 20.89 -5.56 4.11
CA ALA A 29 21.60 -4.36 4.57
C ALA A 29 22.31 -3.62 3.42
N ALA A 30 22.88 -4.35 2.45
CA ALA A 30 23.54 -3.77 1.28
C ALA A 30 22.52 -3.19 0.28
N LEU A 31 21.40 -3.87 0.10
CA LEU A 31 20.31 -3.44 -0.79
C LEU A 31 19.54 -2.23 -0.21
N ALA A 32 19.40 -2.15 1.11
CA ALA A 32 18.76 -1.03 1.80
C ALA A 32 19.48 0.30 1.55
N ARG A 33 20.77 0.25 1.21
CA ARG A 33 21.58 1.42 0.84
C ARG A 33 21.33 1.92 -0.59
N ARG A 34 20.44 1.26 -1.37
CA ARG A 34 20.09 1.62 -2.75
C ARG A 34 18.61 1.99 -2.83
N PRO A 35 18.21 3.18 -2.39
CA PRO A 35 16.78 3.55 -2.31
C PRO A 35 16.08 3.56 -3.68
N THR A 36 16.78 3.93 -4.75
CA THR A 36 16.23 3.94 -6.11
C THR A 36 15.87 2.53 -6.61
N LEU A 37 16.73 1.53 -6.32
CA LEU A 37 16.49 0.13 -6.70
C LEU A 37 15.27 -0.43 -5.94
N ARG A 38 15.19 -0.16 -4.63
CA ARG A 38 14.05 -0.58 -3.81
C ARG A 38 12.74 0.06 -4.31
N HIS A 39 12.78 1.36 -4.64
CA HIS A 39 11.59 2.06 -5.16
C HIS A 39 11.12 1.45 -6.50
N ARG A 40 12.06 1.10 -7.40
CA ARG A 40 11.74 0.41 -8.67
C ARG A 40 11.15 -0.98 -8.40
N ALA A 41 11.74 -1.74 -7.49
CA ALA A 41 11.23 -3.07 -7.09
C ALA A 41 9.82 -2.94 -6.49
N TYR A 42 9.60 -1.96 -5.61
CA TYR A 42 8.29 -1.67 -5.01
C TYR A 42 7.25 -1.33 -6.10
N THR A 43 7.60 -0.42 -7.02
CA THR A 43 6.70 -0.02 -8.11
C THR A 43 6.31 -1.23 -8.98
N LEU A 44 7.29 -2.08 -9.32
CA LEU A 44 7.03 -3.31 -10.09
C LEU A 44 6.22 -4.32 -9.28
N ALA A 45 6.49 -4.46 -7.98
CA ALA A 45 5.77 -5.40 -7.11
C ALA A 45 4.26 -5.08 -7.02
N LEU A 46 3.88 -3.79 -7.14
CA LEU A 46 2.47 -3.40 -7.25
C LEU A 46 1.79 -4.02 -8.48
N GLY A 47 2.57 -4.44 -9.49
CA GLY A 47 2.10 -5.19 -10.66
C GLY A 47 1.54 -6.58 -10.33
N VAL A 48 1.59 -7.03 -9.07
CA VAL A 48 0.87 -8.21 -8.56
C VAL A 48 -0.65 -8.08 -8.77
N TYR A 49 -1.16 -6.89 -9.01
CA TYR A 49 -2.53 -6.64 -9.47
C TYR A 49 -2.85 -7.47 -10.72
N CYS A 50 -1.90 -7.52 -11.66
CA CYS A 50 -2.01 -8.27 -12.92
C CYS A 50 -1.70 -9.76 -12.68
N THR A 51 -2.72 -10.58 -12.68
CA THR A 51 -2.68 -12.04 -12.46
C THR A 51 -2.74 -12.79 -13.80
N SER A 52 -2.85 -14.11 -13.77
CA SER A 52 -3.06 -14.92 -14.97
C SER A 52 -4.32 -14.50 -15.74
N TRP A 53 -5.35 -14.00 -15.04
CA TRP A 53 -6.55 -13.47 -15.70
C TRP A 53 -6.20 -12.26 -16.59
N THR A 54 -5.47 -11.29 -16.09
CA THR A 54 -5.05 -10.12 -16.90
C THR A 54 -3.99 -10.47 -17.95
N PHE A 55 -3.27 -11.57 -17.77
CA PHE A 55 -2.26 -12.06 -18.72
C PHE A 55 -2.88 -12.84 -19.88
N TYR A 56 -3.77 -13.79 -19.58
CA TYR A 56 -4.43 -14.64 -20.58
C TYR A 56 -5.88 -14.18 -20.85
N GLY A 57 -6.68 -14.10 -19.79
CA GLY A 57 -8.12 -13.88 -19.89
C GLY A 57 -8.53 -12.50 -20.42
N ALA A 58 -7.64 -11.49 -20.33
CA ALA A 58 -7.93 -10.16 -20.89
C ALA A 58 -8.05 -10.21 -22.43
N VAL A 59 -7.24 -11.04 -23.10
CA VAL A 59 -7.34 -11.25 -24.55
C VAL A 59 -8.68 -11.89 -24.88
N GLY A 60 -9.05 -12.94 -24.13
CA GLY A 60 -10.36 -13.59 -24.28
C GLY A 60 -11.53 -12.62 -24.06
N SER A 61 -11.44 -11.79 -23.00
CA SER A 61 -12.47 -10.80 -22.71
C SER A 61 -12.57 -9.72 -23.80
N ALA A 62 -11.46 -9.28 -24.38
CA ALA A 62 -11.46 -8.31 -25.46
C ALA A 62 -12.16 -8.88 -26.72
N VAL A 63 -11.94 -10.18 -27.01
CA VAL A 63 -12.55 -10.88 -28.16
C VAL A 63 -14.04 -11.16 -27.94
N ARG A 64 -14.44 -11.60 -26.72
CA ARG A 64 -15.84 -11.96 -26.44
C ARG A 64 -16.69 -10.76 -26.03
N ASP A 65 -16.18 -9.94 -25.10
CA ASP A 65 -16.94 -8.97 -24.33
C ASP A 65 -16.62 -7.52 -24.69
N GLY A 66 -15.65 -7.30 -25.60
CA GLY A 66 -15.27 -5.97 -26.07
C GLY A 66 -14.88 -5.01 -24.94
N TRP A 67 -15.67 -3.95 -24.77
CA TRP A 67 -15.41 -2.88 -23.77
C TRP A 67 -15.18 -3.39 -22.33
N SER A 68 -15.70 -4.57 -21.98
CA SER A 68 -15.64 -5.10 -20.59
C SER A 68 -14.22 -5.43 -20.12
N TYR A 69 -13.23 -5.62 -21.03
CA TYR A 69 -11.85 -5.87 -20.62
C TYR A 69 -11.14 -4.61 -20.10
N LEU A 70 -11.49 -3.45 -20.66
CA LEU A 70 -10.74 -2.19 -20.44
C LEU A 70 -10.85 -1.66 -19.00
N PRO A 71 -12.03 -1.67 -18.34
CA PRO A 71 -12.18 -1.16 -16.98
C PRO A 71 -11.24 -1.79 -15.95
N ILE A 72 -10.83 -3.03 -16.14
CA ILE A 72 -9.92 -3.76 -15.21
C ILE A 72 -8.59 -3.03 -15.10
N TYR A 73 -8.14 -2.37 -16.16
CA TYR A 73 -6.91 -1.58 -16.20
C TYR A 73 -7.19 -0.09 -16.01
N ALA A 74 -8.16 0.44 -16.75
CA ALA A 74 -8.42 1.88 -16.82
C ALA A 74 -8.99 2.44 -15.50
N ALA A 75 -9.86 1.69 -14.80
CA ALA A 75 -10.47 2.18 -13.56
C ALA A 75 -9.44 2.34 -12.41
N PRO A 76 -8.55 1.34 -12.14
CA PRO A 76 -7.45 1.55 -11.20
C PRO A 76 -6.50 2.68 -11.62
N MET A 77 -6.17 2.80 -12.92
CA MET A 77 -5.33 3.90 -13.43
C MET A 77 -5.96 5.26 -13.12
N LEU A 78 -7.27 5.37 -13.33
CA LEU A 78 -8.02 6.60 -13.03
C LEU A 78 -7.89 6.96 -11.54
N LEU A 79 -8.08 5.99 -10.64
CA LEU A 79 -7.92 6.21 -9.18
C LEU A 79 -6.50 6.67 -8.83
N LEU A 80 -5.48 6.00 -9.37
CA LEU A 80 -4.06 6.29 -9.10
C LEU A 80 -3.69 7.71 -9.55
N LEU A 81 -4.17 8.11 -10.73
CA LEU A 81 -3.81 9.41 -11.33
C LEU A 81 -4.66 10.56 -10.79
N ALA A 82 -5.97 10.34 -10.58
CA ALA A 82 -6.92 11.39 -10.20
C ALA A 82 -6.98 11.66 -8.68
N ALA A 83 -6.62 10.67 -7.83
CA ALA A 83 -6.84 10.78 -6.39
C ALA A 83 -5.57 10.67 -5.52
N PRO A 84 -4.44 11.39 -5.84
CA PRO A 84 -3.20 11.28 -5.07
C PRO A 84 -3.36 11.71 -3.59
N ARG A 85 -4.24 12.67 -3.31
CA ARG A 85 -4.54 13.10 -1.92
C ARG A 85 -5.19 11.99 -1.11
N PHE A 86 -6.08 11.21 -1.73
CA PHE A 86 -6.73 10.06 -1.08
C PHE A 86 -5.71 8.94 -0.83
N LEU A 87 -4.86 8.64 -1.82
CA LEU A 87 -3.80 7.62 -1.68
C LEU A 87 -2.85 7.95 -0.52
N ARG A 88 -2.43 9.23 -0.42
CA ARG A 88 -1.58 9.71 0.67
C ARG A 88 -2.29 9.56 2.02
N ARG A 89 -3.52 10.05 2.14
CA ARG A 89 -4.33 9.99 3.36
C ARG A 89 -4.54 8.52 3.82
N LEU A 90 -4.85 7.63 2.88
CA LEU A 90 -5.00 6.20 3.18
C LEU A 90 -3.67 5.61 3.69
N SER A 91 -2.56 5.91 3.00
CA SER A 91 -1.24 5.42 3.38
C SER A 91 -0.81 5.94 4.76
N GLU A 92 -1.02 7.24 5.03
CA GLU A 92 -0.77 7.85 6.35
C GLU A 92 -1.60 7.15 7.44
N ALA A 93 -2.90 6.97 7.19
CA ALA A 93 -3.83 6.33 8.13
C ALA A 93 -3.41 4.88 8.45
N VAL A 94 -2.98 4.11 7.43
CA VAL A 94 -2.50 2.72 7.60
C VAL A 94 -1.21 2.70 8.43
N HIS A 95 -0.28 3.64 8.18
CA HIS A 95 0.97 3.77 8.93
C HIS A 95 0.73 4.22 10.37
N GLU A 96 -0.19 5.16 10.61
CA GLU A 96 -0.59 5.61 11.96
C GLU A 96 -1.14 4.46 12.80
N GLU A 97 -2.01 3.63 12.21
CA GLU A 97 -2.58 2.46 12.88
C GLU A 97 -1.60 1.28 12.97
N GLN A 98 -0.49 1.33 12.20
CA GLN A 98 0.45 0.22 12.06
C GLN A 98 -0.26 -1.08 11.62
N ALA A 99 -1.26 -0.94 10.77
CA ALA A 99 -2.10 -2.06 10.35
C ALA A 99 -1.31 -3.02 9.44
N THR A 100 -1.48 -4.30 9.67
CA THR A 100 -0.80 -5.37 8.92
C THR A 100 -1.69 -6.01 7.85
N THR A 101 -2.99 -5.76 7.91
CA THR A 101 -3.98 -6.29 6.95
C THR A 101 -5.10 -5.27 6.73
N VAL A 102 -5.86 -5.47 5.65
CA VAL A 102 -7.03 -4.63 5.36
C VAL A 102 -8.12 -4.79 6.45
N SER A 103 -8.30 -6.00 6.98
CA SER A 103 -9.25 -6.27 8.07
C SER A 103 -8.84 -5.55 9.36
N ASP A 104 -7.55 -5.60 9.68
CA ASP A 104 -6.98 -4.93 10.87
C ASP A 104 -7.17 -3.41 10.78
N PHE A 105 -6.91 -2.83 9.61
CA PHE A 105 -7.07 -1.39 9.36
C PHE A 105 -8.54 -0.94 9.51
N ILE A 106 -9.46 -1.66 8.82
CA ILE A 106 -10.89 -1.32 8.89
C ILE A 106 -11.37 -1.45 10.34
N ALA A 107 -11.09 -2.60 10.99
CA ALA A 107 -11.52 -2.83 12.37
C ALA A 107 -10.98 -1.77 13.34
N ALA A 108 -9.70 -1.36 13.18
CA ALA A 108 -9.07 -0.32 14.02
C ALA A 108 -9.83 0.99 13.95
N ARG A 109 -10.24 1.41 12.74
CA ARG A 109 -10.97 2.68 12.53
C ARG A 109 -12.46 2.59 12.91
N PHE A 110 -13.02 1.36 13.02
CA PHE A 110 -14.39 1.13 13.51
C PHE A 110 -14.39 0.66 14.98
N GLY A 111 -13.52 1.26 15.81
CA GLY A 111 -13.48 1.06 17.26
C GLY A 111 -12.81 -0.27 17.68
N HIS A 112 -11.88 -0.78 16.90
CA HIS A 112 -11.17 -2.06 17.14
C HIS A 112 -12.13 -3.26 17.21
N ASP A 113 -13.15 -3.27 16.37
CA ASP A 113 -14.24 -4.24 16.40
C ASP A 113 -13.83 -5.57 15.76
N VAL A 114 -13.76 -6.60 16.58
CA VAL A 114 -13.36 -7.98 16.19
C VAL A 114 -14.34 -8.58 15.18
N VAL A 115 -15.65 -8.28 15.31
CA VAL A 115 -16.65 -8.83 14.39
C VAL A 115 -16.48 -8.23 13.01
N VAL A 116 -16.18 -6.92 12.94
CA VAL A 116 -15.86 -6.24 11.67
C VAL A 116 -14.61 -6.89 11.05
N ALA A 117 -13.53 -7.11 11.82
CA ALA A 117 -12.32 -7.79 11.34
C ALA A 117 -12.65 -9.18 10.76
N ARG A 118 -13.42 -9.97 11.51
CA ARG A 118 -13.83 -11.33 11.10
C ARG A 118 -14.65 -11.32 9.82
N LEU A 119 -15.62 -10.39 9.68
CA LEU A 119 -16.46 -10.29 8.48
C LEU A 119 -15.61 -9.95 7.26
N VAL A 120 -14.70 -8.96 7.37
CA VAL A 120 -13.79 -8.59 6.29
C VAL A 120 -12.90 -9.79 5.91
N THR A 121 -12.37 -10.53 6.90
CA THR A 121 -11.52 -11.71 6.67
C THR A 121 -12.30 -12.84 5.97
N VAL A 122 -13.53 -13.11 6.41
CA VAL A 122 -14.39 -14.14 5.80
C VAL A 122 -14.73 -13.77 4.35
N ILE A 123 -15.12 -12.51 4.10
CA ILE A 123 -15.40 -11.99 2.75
C ILE A 123 -14.15 -12.17 1.86
N ALA A 124 -12.98 -11.77 2.38
CA ALA A 124 -11.71 -11.88 1.64
C ALA A 124 -11.36 -13.34 1.31
N LEU A 125 -11.54 -14.27 2.27
CA LEU A 125 -11.30 -15.71 2.06
C LEU A 125 -12.22 -16.26 0.98
N LEU A 126 -13.53 -16.06 1.14
CA LEU A 126 -14.55 -16.62 0.22
C LEU A 126 -14.39 -16.07 -1.20
N GLY A 127 -14.01 -14.79 -1.34
CA GLY A 127 -13.74 -14.18 -2.63
C GLY A 127 -12.43 -14.62 -3.27
N THR A 128 -11.39 -14.89 -2.46
CA THR A 128 -10.05 -15.17 -3.00
C THR A 128 -9.79 -16.66 -3.29
N ILE A 129 -10.44 -17.60 -2.58
CA ILE A 129 -10.19 -19.05 -2.79
C ILE A 129 -10.48 -19.47 -4.25
N PRO A 130 -11.65 -19.12 -4.86
CA PRO A 130 -11.87 -19.41 -6.29
C PRO A 130 -10.86 -18.71 -7.19
N TYR A 131 -10.38 -17.53 -6.79
CA TYR A 131 -9.40 -16.77 -7.57
C TYR A 131 -7.99 -17.42 -7.50
N ILE A 132 -7.61 -18.06 -6.37
CA ILE A 132 -6.40 -18.88 -6.25
C ILE A 132 -6.55 -20.15 -7.13
N ALA A 133 -7.71 -20.77 -7.12
CA ALA A 133 -8.03 -21.93 -8.00
C ALA A 133 -7.81 -21.58 -9.46
N LEU A 134 -8.26 -20.39 -9.88
CA LEU A 134 -8.03 -19.86 -11.22
C LEU A 134 -6.53 -19.79 -11.57
N GLN A 135 -5.67 -19.36 -10.63
CA GLN A 135 -4.23 -19.30 -10.87
C GLN A 135 -3.63 -20.69 -11.08
N LEU A 136 -4.05 -21.66 -10.27
CA LEU A 136 -3.57 -23.05 -10.39
C LEU A 136 -4.02 -23.64 -11.74
N ARG A 137 -5.26 -23.42 -12.15
CA ARG A 137 -5.78 -23.84 -13.47
C ARG A 137 -4.99 -23.21 -14.61
N SER A 138 -4.63 -21.93 -14.50
CA SER A 138 -3.86 -21.23 -15.52
C SER A 138 -2.46 -21.84 -15.70
N ILE A 139 -1.82 -22.26 -14.60
CA ILE A 139 -0.53 -22.96 -14.65
C ILE A 139 -0.71 -24.33 -15.36
N GLY A 140 -1.74 -25.07 -14.96
CA GLY A 140 -2.04 -26.39 -15.54
C GLY A 140 -2.33 -26.30 -17.04
N ALA A 141 -3.24 -25.39 -17.43
CA ALA A 141 -3.62 -25.17 -18.82
C ALA A 141 -2.42 -24.73 -19.68
N ALA A 142 -1.59 -23.80 -19.15
CA ALA A 142 -0.41 -23.32 -19.88
C ALA A 142 0.59 -24.46 -20.16
N LEU A 143 0.85 -25.31 -19.16
CA LEU A 143 1.73 -26.48 -19.34
C LEU A 143 1.15 -27.49 -20.33
N SER A 144 -0.15 -27.76 -20.29
CA SER A 144 -0.83 -28.66 -21.24
C SER A 144 -0.73 -28.15 -22.67
N ILE A 145 -1.03 -26.85 -22.90
CA ILE A 145 -0.97 -26.23 -24.23
C ILE A 145 0.45 -26.27 -24.79
N VAL A 146 1.44 -25.83 -24.00
CA VAL A 146 2.83 -25.71 -24.46
C VAL A 146 3.44 -27.08 -24.72
N SER A 147 3.07 -28.11 -23.96
CA SER A 147 3.60 -29.47 -24.12
C SER A 147 2.81 -30.34 -25.12
N GLY A 148 1.56 -29.96 -25.42
CA GLY A 148 0.64 -30.76 -26.21
C GLY A 148 0.14 -32.02 -25.48
N ALA A 149 0.29 -32.08 -24.16
CA ALA A 149 -0.08 -33.24 -23.33
C ALA A 149 -1.10 -32.84 -22.27
N ASP A 150 -2.06 -33.70 -21.97
CA ASP A 150 -3.06 -33.42 -20.92
C ASP A 150 -2.45 -33.67 -19.54
N VAL A 151 -1.79 -32.65 -19.00
CA VAL A 151 -1.08 -32.69 -17.72
C VAL A 151 -1.58 -31.62 -16.74
N ALA A 152 -2.73 -30.99 -17.02
CA ALA A 152 -3.20 -29.86 -16.23
C ALA A 152 -3.35 -30.23 -14.73
N ALA A 153 -3.98 -31.36 -14.43
CA ALA A 153 -4.19 -31.80 -13.04
C ALA A 153 -2.86 -32.09 -12.31
N GLN A 154 -1.94 -32.79 -13.00
CA GLN A 154 -0.61 -33.10 -12.43
C GLN A 154 0.20 -31.83 -12.16
N ALA A 155 0.14 -30.87 -13.07
CA ALA A 155 0.80 -29.57 -12.93
C ALA A 155 0.26 -28.79 -11.70
N MET A 156 -1.06 -28.79 -11.50
CA MET A 156 -1.70 -28.16 -10.34
C MET A 156 -1.26 -28.81 -9.02
N LEU A 157 -1.21 -30.17 -9.01
CA LEU A 157 -0.79 -30.97 -7.82
C LEU A 157 0.68 -30.70 -7.44
N VAL A 158 1.53 -30.35 -8.40
CA VAL A 158 2.95 -29.98 -8.14
C VAL A 158 3.06 -28.49 -7.80
N ALA A 159 2.36 -27.62 -8.51
CA ALA A 159 2.47 -26.17 -8.33
C ALA A 159 1.97 -25.73 -6.93
N ALA A 160 0.84 -26.25 -6.47
CA ALA A 160 0.22 -25.80 -5.21
C ALA A 160 1.18 -25.97 -3.99
N PRO A 161 1.80 -27.16 -3.75
CA PRO A 161 2.74 -27.29 -2.63
C PRO A 161 4.04 -26.49 -2.82
N LEU A 162 4.53 -26.28 -4.05
CA LEU A 162 5.71 -25.43 -4.31
C LEU A 162 5.41 -23.96 -3.95
N LEU A 163 4.23 -23.47 -4.34
CA LEU A 163 3.80 -22.10 -4.01
C LEU A 163 3.56 -21.95 -2.49
N ALA A 164 2.99 -22.99 -1.84
CA ALA A 164 2.82 -23.02 -0.38
C ALA A 164 4.18 -22.96 0.33
N LEU A 165 5.14 -23.75 -0.13
CA LEU A 165 6.50 -23.74 0.41
C LEU A 165 7.14 -22.36 0.29
N PHE A 166 7.03 -21.72 -0.86
CA PHE A 166 7.54 -20.36 -1.09
C PHE A 166 6.90 -19.37 -0.11
N ALA A 167 5.56 -19.37 -0.04
CA ALA A 167 4.81 -18.46 0.84
C ALA A 167 5.17 -18.68 2.33
N ILE A 168 5.39 -19.92 2.74
CA ILE A 168 5.80 -20.28 4.11
C ILE A 168 7.22 -19.76 4.40
N LEU A 169 8.17 -19.98 3.48
CA LEU A 169 9.59 -19.63 3.69
C LEU A 169 9.85 -18.12 3.65
N PHE A 170 9.10 -17.36 2.84
CA PHE A 170 9.36 -15.93 2.63
C PHE A 170 8.22 -15.03 3.10
N GLY A 171 6.97 -15.50 3.09
CA GLY A 171 5.81 -14.76 3.59
C GLY A 171 5.54 -14.96 5.08
N ALA A 172 5.82 -16.18 5.63
CA ALA A 172 5.60 -16.51 7.05
C ALA A 172 6.89 -17.00 7.71
N ARG A 173 7.99 -16.25 7.54
CA ARG A 173 9.32 -16.64 8.03
C ARG A 173 9.53 -16.31 9.50
N ARG A 174 9.19 -15.10 9.93
CA ARG A 174 9.41 -14.60 11.30
C ARG A 174 8.15 -13.90 11.81
N PHE A 175 7.83 -14.12 13.07
CA PHE A 175 6.71 -13.42 13.73
C PHE A 175 7.03 -11.92 13.97
N GLU A 176 8.32 -11.60 14.16
CA GLU A 176 8.82 -10.25 14.46
C GLU A 176 8.68 -9.27 13.28
N LEU A 177 8.57 -9.81 12.05
CA LEU A 177 8.45 -9.04 10.81
C LEU A 177 7.06 -9.19 10.20
N ALA A 178 6.03 -9.29 11.05
CA ALA A 178 4.65 -9.38 10.57
C ALA A 178 4.32 -8.14 9.74
N GLY A 179 4.31 -8.32 8.43
CA GLY A 179 3.95 -7.31 7.49
C GLY A 179 4.99 -6.93 6.44
N ARG A 180 6.29 -7.09 6.65
CA ARG A 180 7.30 -6.65 5.66
C ARG A 180 8.33 -7.73 5.35
N SER A 181 8.49 -8.04 4.05
CA SER A 181 9.50 -8.99 3.55
C SER A 181 10.18 -8.43 2.31
N GLU A 182 11.40 -7.93 2.47
CA GLU A 182 12.18 -7.40 1.34
C GLU A 182 12.42 -8.49 0.29
N GLY A 183 12.66 -9.74 0.70
CA GLY A 183 12.84 -10.87 -0.23
C GLY A 183 11.61 -11.08 -1.10
N LEU A 184 10.44 -11.10 -0.49
CA LEU A 184 9.15 -11.23 -1.19
C LEU A 184 8.93 -10.04 -2.13
N LEU A 185 9.19 -8.81 -1.68
CA LEU A 185 9.04 -7.59 -2.48
C LEU A 185 9.85 -7.65 -3.78
N TYR A 186 11.13 -8.01 -3.68
CA TYR A 186 12.02 -8.08 -4.85
C TYR A 186 11.66 -9.24 -5.79
N ALA A 187 11.27 -10.40 -5.25
CA ALA A 187 10.82 -11.56 -6.04
C ALA A 187 9.57 -11.20 -6.85
N ILE A 188 8.55 -10.59 -6.21
CA ILE A 188 7.30 -10.17 -6.86
C ILE A 188 7.57 -9.03 -7.88
N GLY A 189 8.50 -8.13 -7.58
CA GLY A 189 8.93 -7.09 -8.54
C GLY A 189 9.55 -7.68 -9.80
N LEU A 190 10.41 -8.70 -9.66
CA LEU A 190 11.01 -9.42 -10.79
C LEU A 190 9.94 -10.15 -11.61
N GLU A 191 9.02 -10.86 -10.93
CA GLU A 191 7.89 -11.53 -11.60
C GLU A 191 7.08 -10.57 -12.45
N SER A 192 6.76 -9.39 -11.90
CA SER A 192 5.98 -8.38 -12.62
C SER A 192 6.73 -7.85 -13.85
N ALA A 193 8.06 -7.76 -13.80
CA ALA A 193 8.86 -7.40 -14.97
C ALA A 193 8.80 -8.51 -16.02
N ILE A 194 8.98 -9.79 -15.62
CA ILE A 194 8.98 -10.94 -16.52
C ILE A 194 7.64 -11.06 -17.27
N LYS A 195 6.50 -10.97 -16.55
CA LYS A 195 5.17 -11.11 -17.18
C LYS A 195 4.88 -9.94 -18.12
N LEU A 196 5.29 -8.72 -17.79
CA LEU A 196 5.11 -7.56 -18.68
C LEU A 196 5.94 -7.76 -19.98
N LEU A 197 7.22 -8.10 -19.84
CA LEU A 197 8.12 -8.30 -20.98
C LEU A 197 7.63 -9.46 -21.86
N ALA A 198 7.16 -10.55 -21.27
CA ALA A 198 6.61 -11.70 -21.98
C ALA A 198 5.38 -11.30 -22.81
N LEU A 199 4.44 -10.54 -22.21
CA LEU A 199 3.24 -10.13 -22.93
C LEU A 199 3.56 -9.14 -24.06
N VAL A 200 4.52 -8.23 -23.84
CA VAL A 200 5.03 -7.31 -24.88
C VAL A 200 5.70 -8.11 -26.03
N ALA A 201 6.45 -9.15 -25.71
CA ALA A 201 7.07 -10.03 -26.73
C ALA A 201 6.01 -10.75 -27.57
N VAL A 202 4.93 -11.27 -26.94
CA VAL A 202 3.80 -11.89 -27.66
C VAL A 202 3.12 -10.86 -28.55
N ALA A 203 2.92 -9.62 -28.05
CA ALA A 203 2.34 -8.54 -28.86
C ALA A 203 3.24 -8.20 -30.06
N GLY A 204 4.56 -8.26 -29.89
CA GLY A 204 5.53 -8.11 -30.98
C GLY A 204 5.35 -9.19 -32.05
N VAL A 205 5.19 -10.45 -31.65
CA VAL A 205 4.85 -11.57 -32.56
C VAL A 205 3.50 -11.29 -33.25
N ALA A 206 2.50 -10.85 -32.49
CA ALA A 206 1.17 -10.54 -33.06
C ALA A 206 1.27 -9.49 -34.18
N VAL A 207 2.03 -8.42 -33.96
CA VAL A 207 2.25 -7.36 -34.96
C VAL A 207 2.99 -7.92 -36.18
N ALA A 208 4.03 -8.74 -35.97
CA ALA A 208 4.80 -9.37 -37.05
C ALA A 208 3.91 -10.29 -37.91
N VAL A 209 3.07 -11.09 -37.25
CA VAL A 209 2.12 -12.02 -37.90
C VAL A 209 1.09 -11.23 -38.71
N LEU A 210 0.51 -10.16 -38.13
CA LEU A 210 -0.46 -9.32 -38.85
C LEU A 210 0.18 -8.66 -40.09
N ALA A 211 1.44 -8.22 -39.99
CA ALA A 211 2.18 -7.62 -41.09
C ALA A 211 2.46 -8.64 -42.23
N ALA A 212 2.61 -9.94 -41.90
CA ALA A 212 2.83 -11.02 -42.84
C ALA A 212 1.55 -11.61 -43.44
N THR A 213 0.39 -11.34 -42.84
CA THR A 213 -0.91 -11.92 -43.23
C THR A 213 -1.54 -11.10 -44.37
N PRO A 214 -2.22 -11.74 -45.35
CA PRO A 214 -2.92 -11.02 -46.41
C PRO A 214 -3.89 -9.96 -45.85
N PRO A 215 -3.84 -8.72 -46.42
CA PRO A 215 -4.63 -7.59 -45.90
C PRO A 215 -6.14 -7.90 -45.73
N GLN A 216 -6.71 -8.71 -46.61
CA GLN A 216 -8.11 -9.07 -46.56
C GLN A 216 -8.49 -9.81 -45.27
N ARG A 217 -7.66 -10.76 -44.82
CA ARG A 217 -7.87 -11.48 -43.56
C ARG A 217 -7.71 -10.55 -42.32
N VAL A 218 -6.76 -9.62 -42.42
CA VAL A 218 -6.56 -8.61 -41.34
C VAL A 218 -7.80 -7.72 -41.24
N ILE A 219 -8.38 -7.30 -42.39
CA ILE A 219 -9.60 -6.45 -42.40
C ILE A 219 -10.78 -7.24 -41.81
N GLU A 220 -10.94 -8.53 -42.17
CA GLU A 220 -11.97 -9.40 -41.63
C GLU A 220 -11.83 -9.54 -40.07
N GLY A 221 -10.63 -9.84 -39.61
CA GLY A 221 -10.32 -9.92 -38.17
C GLY A 221 -10.56 -8.61 -37.45
N PHE A 222 -10.15 -7.49 -38.08
CA PHE A 222 -10.36 -6.14 -37.52
C PHE A 222 -11.86 -5.82 -37.42
N SER A 223 -12.64 -6.11 -38.47
CA SER A 223 -14.10 -5.87 -38.46
C SER A 223 -14.81 -6.74 -37.41
N ALA A 224 -14.36 -8.00 -37.24
CA ALA A 224 -14.86 -8.90 -36.20
C ALA A 224 -14.54 -8.38 -34.80
N LEU A 225 -13.34 -7.87 -34.59
CA LEU A 225 -12.96 -7.27 -33.31
C LEU A 225 -13.68 -5.94 -33.07
N GLN A 226 -13.77 -5.08 -34.11
CA GLN A 226 -14.41 -3.75 -34.05
C GLN A 226 -15.90 -3.88 -33.65
N SER A 227 -16.61 -4.89 -34.15
CA SER A 227 -18.01 -5.12 -33.81
C SER A 227 -18.24 -5.35 -32.31
N ARG A 228 -17.22 -5.76 -31.56
CA ARG A 228 -17.27 -5.93 -30.09
C ARG A 228 -17.07 -4.59 -29.34
N PHE A 229 -16.57 -3.57 -30.04
CA PHE A 229 -16.26 -2.24 -29.46
C PHE A 229 -17.23 -1.15 -29.94
N GLU A 230 -18.43 -1.55 -30.37
CA GLU A 230 -19.49 -0.59 -30.72
C GLU A 230 -19.98 0.16 -29.46
N PRO A 231 -20.45 1.42 -29.60
CA PRO A 231 -20.97 2.18 -28.47
C PRO A 231 -22.09 1.49 -27.67
N GLN A 232 -22.87 0.66 -28.31
CA GLN A 232 -23.95 -0.14 -27.68
C GLN A 232 -23.40 -1.15 -26.67
N GLY A 233 -22.12 -1.55 -26.81
CA GLY A 233 -21.42 -2.40 -25.84
C GLY A 233 -21.06 -1.71 -24.51
N LEU A 234 -21.20 -0.37 -24.44
CA LEU A 234 -21.01 0.39 -23.19
C LEU A 234 -22.26 0.25 -22.30
N THR A 235 -22.45 -0.93 -21.78
CA THR A 235 -23.64 -1.33 -21.00
C THR A 235 -23.45 -1.01 -19.51
N LEU A 236 -24.52 -1.18 -18.74
CA LEU A 236 -24.49 -1.13 -17.27
C LEU A 236 -23.40 -2.06 -16.71
N ASN A 237 -23.14 -3.19 -17.36
CA ASN A 237 -22.11 -4.16 -16.91
C ASN A 237 -20.73 -3.53 -16.93
N VAL A 238 -20.39 -2.73 -17.95
CA VAL A 238 -19.09 -2.00 -18.02
C VAL A 238 -18.96 -1.02 -16.85
N ALA A 239 -20.03 -0.26 -16.55
CA ALA A 239 -20.05 0.69 -15.42
C ALA A 239 -19.85 -0.04 -14.07
N ILE A 240 -20.48 -1.21 -13.90
CA ILE A 240 -20.33 -2.04 -12.69
C ILE A 240 -18.88 -2.56 -12.58
N ILE A 241 -18.28 -2.99 -13.71
CA ILE A 241 -16.87 -3.43 -13.69
C ILE A 241 -15.96 -2.24 -13.28
N VAL A 242 -16.21 -1.02 -13.78
CA VAL A 242 -15.49 0.19 -13.32
C VAL A 242 -15.62 0.36 -11.81
N LEU A 243 -16.85 0.24 -11.29
CA LEU A 243 -17.16 0.43 -9.88
C LEU A 243 -16.40 -0.54 -8.97
N ILE A 244 -16.30 -1.82 -9.34
CA ILE A 244 -15.62 -2.84 -8.52
C ILE A 244 -14.11 -2.91 -8.79
N ALA A 245 -13.66 -2.63 -10.02
CA ALA A 245 -12.24 -2.68 -10.38
C ALA A 245 -11.45 -1.47 -9.85
N MET A 246 -12.07 -0.29 -9.78
CA MET A 246 -11.42 0.94 -9.34
C MET A 246 -10.84 0.80 -7.91
N PRO A 247 -11.61 0.39 -6.89
CA PRO A 247 -11.06 0.23 -5.55
C PRO A 247 -10.25 -1.06 -5.36
N ALA A 248 -10.36 -2.04 -6.25
CA ALA A 248 -9.68 -3.33 -6.13
C ALA A 248 -8.17 -3.17 -5.99
N ILE A 249 -7.57 -2.13 -6.62
CA ILE A 249 -6.14 -1.81 -6.52
C ILE A 249 -5.70 -1.47 -5.07
N LEU A 250 -6.65 -1.23 -4.18
CA LEU A 250 -6.39 -0.90 -2.76
C LEU A 250 -7.05 -1.92 -1.82
N SER A 251 -8.20 -2.48 -2.18
CA SER A 251 -9.01 -3.33 -1.30
C SER A 251 -8.66 -4.82 -1.37
N LEU A 252 -8.11 -5.31 -2.49
CA LEU A 252 -7.63 -6.70 -2.57
C LEU A 252 -6.57 -6.95 -1.49
N PRO A 253 -6.62 -8.08 -0.75
CA PRO A 253 -5.65 -8.36 0.32
C PRO A 253 -4.20 -8.24 -0.14
N ARG A 254 -3.86 -8.81 -1.32
CA ARG A 254 -2.51 -8.72 -1.89
C ARG A 254 -2.11 -7.28 -2.23
N GLN A 255 -3.07 -6.47 -2.71
CA GLN A 255 -2.80 -5.07 -3.07
C GLN A 255 -2.62 -4.19 -1.83
N PHE A 256 -3.47 -4.39 -0.83
CA PHE A 256 -3.32 -3.71 0.47
C PHE A 256 -1.95 -4.06 1.08
N TYR A 257 -1.60 -5.36 1.06
CA TYR A 257 -0.33 -5.85 1.62
C TYR A 257 0.87 -5.23 0.88
N MET A 258 0.94 -5.39 -0.45
CA MET A 258 2.08 -4.90 -1.24
C MET A 258 2.13 -3.37 -1.33
N GLY A 259 0.96 -2.72 -1.42
CA GLY A 259 0.88 -1.27 -1.65
C GLY A 259 0.95 -0.41 -0.39
N LEU A 260 0.47 -0.91 0.74
CA LEU A 260 0.34 -0.10 1.96
C LEU A 260 1.21 -0.66 3.11
N VAL A 261 1.22 -1.99 3.30
CA VAL A 261 2.00 -2.61 4.39
C VAL A 261 3.49 -2.66 4.05
N GLU A 262 3.86 -3.03 2.80
CA GLU A 262 5.26 -3.09 2.35
C GLU A 262 5.86 -1.69 2.10
N ALA A 263 5.06 -0.64 2.00
CA ALA A 263 5.54 0.74 1.89
C ALA A 263 6.32 1.14 3.15
N ARG A 264 7.52 1.70 2.98
CA ARG A 264 8.33 2.20 4.10
C ARG A 264 7.85 3.58 4.57
N GLN A 265 7.44 4.40 3.62
CA GLN A 265 6.96 5.77 3.84
C GLN A 265 5.55 5.93 3.28
N PRO A 266 4.72 6.77 3.92
CA PRO A 266 3.36 7.02 3.40
C PRO A 266 3.31 7.53 1.96
N ASP A 267 4.37 8.19 1.49
CA ASP A 267 4.47 8.74 0.14
C ASP A 267 4.88 7.70 -0.93
N ASP A 268 5.33 6.49 -0.55
CA ASP A 268 5.86 5.50 -1.50
C ASP A 268 4.82 5.14 -2.58
N LEU A 269 3.57 4.90 -2.19
CA LEU A 269 2.48 4.58 -3.13
C LEU A 269 2.20 5.76 -4.08
N VAL A 270 2.19 6.99 -3.55
CA VAL A 270 1.97 8.20 -4.35
C VAL A 270 3.09 8.40 -5.37
N ARG A 271 4.34 8.14 -4.98
CA ARG A 271 5.51 8.22 -5.87
C ARG A 271 5.46 7.14 -6.96
N ALA A 272 5.00 5.93 -6.62
CA ALA A 272 4.92 4.78 -7.53
C ALA A 272 3.75 4.87 -8.53
N ARG A 273 2.76 5.75 -8.31
CA ARG A 273 1.49 5.78 -9.05
C ARG A 273 1.65 5.88 -10.58
N PHE A 274 2.60 6.70 -11.05
CA PHE A 274 2.84 6.87 -12.49
C PHE A 274 3.45 5.61 -13.12
N GLY A 275 4.40 4.99 -12.42
CA GLY A 275 5.01 3.73 -12.86
C GLY A 275 4.00 2.59 -12.93
N LEU A 276 3.14 2.49 -11.90
CA LEU A 276 2.07 1.49 -11.88
C LEU A 276 1.01 1.77 -12.96
N ALA A 277 0.62 3.04 -13.15
CA ALA A 277 -0.33 3.42 -14.22
C ALA A 277 0.25 3.09 -15.61
N ALA A 278 1.54 3.38 -15.85
CA ALA A 278 2.22 3.03 -17.09
C ALA A 278 2.25 1.51 -17.31
N TYR A 279 2.52 0.74 -16.24
CA TYR A 279 2.49 -0.72 -16.25
C TYR A 279 1.10 -1.25 -16.69
N LEU A 280 0.04 -0.75 -16.05
CA LEU A 280 -1.35 -1.14 -16.35
C LEU A 280 -1.75 -0.73 -17.78
N GLY A 281 -1.34 0.47 -18.20
CA GLY A 281 -1.59 0.98 -19.54
C GLY A 281 -0.91 0.14 -20.61
N THR A 282 0.34 -0.29 -20.37
CA THR A 282 1.07 -1.18 -21.29
C THR A 282 0.37 -2.54 -21.37
N MET A 283 -0.01 -3.13 -20.22
CA MET A 283 -0.77 -4.39 -20.18
C MET A 283 -2.07 -4.30 -20.99
N ALA A 284 -2.82 -3.20 -20.85
CA ALA A 284 -4.09 -2.99 -21.58
C ALA A 284 -3.86 -2.85 -23.10
N LEU A 285 -2.83 -2.11 -23.48
CA LEU A 285 -2.54 -1.77 -24.87
C LEU A 285 -2.14 -3.01 -25.69
N VAL A 286 -1.30 -3.90 -25.10
CA VAL A 286 -0.77 -5.08 -25.80
C VAL A 286 -1.82 -6.19 -26.00
N VAL A 287 -2.95 -6.14 -25.29
CA VAL A 287 -4.08 -7.07 -25.45
C VAL A 287 -4.66 -7.00 -26.88
N LEU A 288 -4.83 -5.78 -27.42
CA LEU A 288 -5.53 -5.57 -28.70
C LEU A 288 -4.83 -6.18 -29.91
N PRO A 289 -3.50 -5.99 -30.13
CA PRO A 289 -2.84 -6.67 -31.25
C PRO A 289 -2.82 -8.19 -31.12
N ILE A 290 -2.74 -8.74 -29.87
CA ILE A 290 -2.80 -10.18 -29.63
C ILE A 290 -4.21 -10.71 -29.99
N ALA A 291 -5.27 -10.00 -29.54
CA ALA A 291 -6.65 -10.35 -29.86
C ALA A 291 -6.91 -10.34 -31.38
N LEU A 292 -6.44 -9.28 -32.06
CA LEU A 292 -6.60 -9.14 -33.51
C LEU A 292 -5.85 -10.26 -34.25
N ALA A 293 -4.59 -10.50 -33.91
CA ALA A 293 -3.78 -11.55 -34.55
C ALA A 293 -4.42 -12.95 -34.34
N GLY A 294 -4.84 -13.22 -33.11
CA GLY A 294 -5.52 -14.49 -32.78
C GLY A 294 -6.79 -14.72 -33.61
N LEU A 295 -7.64 -13.69 -33.74
CA LEU A 295 -8.86 -13.74 -34.56
C LEU A 295 -8.55 -13.92 -36.06
N THR A 296 -7.43 -13.37 -36.51
CA THR A 296 -7.04 -13.37 -37.93
C THR A 296 -6.44 -14.71 -38.38
N VAL A 297 -5.59 -15.35 -37.51
CA VAL A 297 -4.82 -16.53 -37.93
C VAL A 297 -5.19 -17.83 -37.23
N LEU A 298 -5.73 -17.75 -35.98
CA LEU A 298 -6.11 -18.96 -35.23
C LEU A 298 -7.55 -19.36 -35.58
N GLY A 299 -7.82 -20.66 -35.67
CA GLY A 299 -9.16 -21.16 -35.97
C GLY A 299 -10.17 -20.93 -34.86
N PRO A 300 -11.49 -20.97 -35.18
CA PRO A 300 -12.56 -20.68 -34.21
C PRO A 300 -12.68 -21.73 -33.09
N ALA A 301 -12.03 -22.87 -33.21
CA ALA A 301 -11.98 -23.92 -32.18
C ALA A 301 -11.05 -23.53 -31.01
N ILE A 302 -10.13 -22.57 -31.22
CA ILE A 302 -9.16 -22.15 -30.19
C ILE A 302 -9.78 -21.05 -29.33
N ALA A 303 -9.90 -21.31 -28.03
CA ALA A 303 -10.44 -20.36 -27.07
C ALA A 303 -9.60 -19.07 -27.01
N PRO A 304 -10.19 -17.89 -27.07
CA PRO A 304 -9.42 -16.64 -27.06
C PRO A 304 -8.57 -16.40 -25.81
N ASP A 305 -8.88 -17.04 -24.70
CA ASP A 305 -8.10 -16.97 -23.46
C ASP A 305 -6.70 -17.57 -23.60
N VAL A 306 -6.47 -18.44 -24.61
CA VAL A 306 -5.17 -19.10 -24.82
C VAL A 306 -4.37 -18.51 -25.99
N TYR A 307 -4.86 -17.46 -26.67
CA TYR A 307 -4.17 -16.82 -27.79
C TYR A 307 -2.74 -16.37 -27.46
N VAL A 308 -2.48 -15.99 -26.20
CA VAL A 308 -1.15 -15.58 -25.72
C VAL A 308 -0.13 -16.72 -25.88
N LEU A 309 -0.57 -17.99 -25.78
CA LEU A 309 0.27 -19.18 -25.93
C LEU A 309 0.21 -19.75 -27.36
N GLU A 310 -1.02 -19.87 -27.89
CA GLU A 310 -1.27 -20.53 -29.20
C GLU A 310 -0.69 -19.73 -30.36
N LEU A 311 -0.69 -18.39 -30.28
CA LEU A 311 -0.19 -17.56 -31.37
C LEU A 311 1.33 -17.78 -31.60
N PRO A 312 2.23 -17.66 -30.60
CA PRO A 312 3.63 -17.96 -30.85
C PRO A 312 3.89 -19.46 -31.10
N ALA A 313 3.01 -20.38 -30.61
CA ALA A 313 3.14 -21.81 -30.87
C ALA A 313 2.83 -22.11 -32.34
N ALA A 314 1.73 -21.62 -32.91
CA ALA A 314 1.30 -21.82 -34.28
C ALA A 314 2.28 -21.25 -35.30
N GLU A 315 2.90 -20.12 -34.99
CA GLU A 315 3.83 -19.41 -35.87
C GLU A 315 5.31 -19.83 -35.68
N GLY A 316 5.59 -20.80 -34.82
CA GLY A 316 6.93 -21.37 -34.62
C GLY A 316 7.86 -20.48 -33.78
N PHE A 317 7.39 -19.47 -33.05
CA PHE A 317 8.22 -18.59 -32.20
C PHE A 317 8.48 -19.26 -30.84
N GLY A 318 9.25 -20.32 -30.81
CA GLY A 318 9.54 -21.14 -29.63
C GLY A 318 10.09 -20.37 -28.44
N PHE A 319 10.94 -19.37 -28.66
CA PHE A 319 11.50 -18.53 -27.59
C PHE A 319 10.39 -17.64 -26.96
N VAL A 320 9.51 -17.06 -27.78
CA VAL A 320 8.39 -16.22 -27.27
C VAL A 320 7.33 -17.10 -26.58
N LEU A 321 7.11 -18.32 -27.09
CA LEU A 321 6.25 -19.31 -26.42
C LEU A 321 6.77 -19.64 -25.01
N ALA A 322 8.09 -19.85 -24.89
CA ALA A 322 8.73 -20.09 -23.60
C ALA A 322 8.59 -18.86 -22.67
N ALA A 323 8.79 -17.65 -23.22
CA ALA A 323 8.58 -16.40 -22.47
C ALA A 323 7.11 -16.23 -22.03
N ALA A 324 6.14 -16.56 -22.88
CA ALA A 324 4.71 -16.53 -22.57
C ALA A 324 4.34 -17.53 -21.46
N LEU A 325 4.91 -18.75 -21.51
CA LEU A 325 4.75 -19.73 -20.43
C LEU A 325 5.28 -19.16 -19.10
N LEU A 326 6.52 -18.65 -19.10
CA LEU A 326 7.16 -18.07 -17.90
C LEU A 326 6.37 -16.87 -17.37
N GLY A 327 5.90 -16.00 -18.26
CA GLY A 327 5.08 -14.83 -17.90
C GLY A 327 3.77 -15.21 -17.26
N GLY A 328 3.08 -16.22 -17.79
CA GLY A 328 1.82 -16.70 -17.23
C GLY A 328 1.97 -17.45 -15.91
N VAL A 329 2.99 -18.33 -15.80
CA VAL A 329 3.34 -19.03 -14.55
C VAL A 329 3.73 -18.00 -13.49
N SER A 330 4.52 -17.00 -13.85
CA SER A 330 4.91 -15.87 -13.00
C SER A 330 3.66 -15.11 -12.48
N ALA A 331 2.75 -14.75 -13.39
CA ALA A 331 1.52 -14.01 -13.05
C ALA A 331 0.64 -14.80 -12.06
N ALA A 332 0.52 -16.11 -12.27
CA ALA A 332 -0.27 -16.98 -11.40
C ALA A 332 0.42 -17.18 -10.04
N ALA A 333 1.73 -17.43 -10.04
CA ALA A 333 2.51 -17.69 -8.83
C ALA A 333 2.51 -16.49 -7.89
N SER A 334 2.77 -15.27 -8.41
CA SER A 334 2.84 -14.06 -7.59
C SER A 334 1.54 -13.81 -6.84
N MET A 335 0.41 -13.97 -7.52
CA MET A 335 -0.92 -13.79 -6.92
C MET A 335 -1.16 -14.83 -5.82
N ALA A 336 -0.95 -16.11 -6.12
CA ALA A 336 -1.19 -17.20 -5.17
C ALA A 336 -0.34 -17.06 -3.90
N ILE A 337 0.94 -16.67 -4.05
CA ILE A 337 1.89 -16.47 -2.94
C ILE A 337 1.45 -15.28 -2.06
N VAL A 338 1.20 -14.11 -2.67
CA VAL A 338 0.93 -12.89 -1.90
C VAL A 338 -0.45 -12.95 -1.24
N ASP A 339 -1.48 -13.44 -1.97
CA ASP A 339 -2.83 -13.58 -1.38
C ASP A 339 -2.85 -14.61 -0.25
N SER A 340 -2.20 -15.78 -0.44
CA SER A 340 -2.15 -16.79 0.64
C SER A 340 -1.42 -16.26 1.88
N THR A 341 -0.37 -15.44 1.70
CA THR A 341 0.38 -14.80 2.80
C THR A 341 -0.49 -13.75 3.51
N ALA A 342 -1.13 -12.86 2.76
CA ALA A 342 -2.00 -11.80 3.31
C ALA A 342 -3.20 -12.41 4.05
N LEU A 343 -3.89 -13.37 3.41
CA LEU A 343 -5.04 -14.05 4.00
C LEU A 343 -4.65 -14.87 5.23
N ALA A 344 -3.50 -15.56 5.22
CA ALA A 344 -3.04 -16.31 6.39
C ALA A 344 -2.78 -15.39 7.58
N THR A 345 -2.30 -14.17 7.33
CA THR A 345 -2.14 -13.16 8.38
C THR A 345 -3.52 -12.73 8.92
N MET A 346 -4.49 -12.48 8.03
CA MET A 346 -5.87 -12.15 8.41
C MET A 346 -6.50 -13.28 9.23
N VAL A 347 -6.41 -14.53 8.76
CA VAL A 347 -6.94 -15.72 9.46
C VAL A 347 -6.32 -15.84 10.86
N SER A 348 -4.99 -15.76 10.95
CA SER A 348 -4.29 -15.90 12.23
C SER A 348 -4.69 -14.80 13.22
N ASN A 349 -4.79 -13.56 12.77
CA ASN A 349 -5.03 -12.40 13.63
C ASN A 349 -6.52 -12.27 14.02
N ASP A 350 -7.45 -12.49 13.08
CA ASP A 350 -8.87 -12.14 13.27
C ASP A 350 -9.72 -13.34 13.66
N LEU A 351 -9.42 -14.55 13.15
CA LEU A 351 -10.22 -15.75 13.42
C LEU A 351 -9.62 -16.60 14.54
N VAL A 352 -8.30 -16.85 14.52
CA VAL A 352 -7.66 -17.82 15.43
C VAL A 352 -7.16 -17.14 16.72
N PHE A 353 -6.46 -16.01 16.63
CA PHE A 353 -5.89 -15.35 17.81
C PHE A 353 -6.93 -15.04 18.89
N PRO A 354 -8.13 -14.49 18.57
CA PRO A 354 -9.13 -14.23 19.62
C PRO A 354 -9.64 -15.47 20.35
N THR A 355 -9.61 -16.63 19.69
CA THR A 355 -10.01 -17.91 20.33
C THR A 355 -8.88 -18.48 21.19
N LEU A 356 -7.62 -18.32 20.76
CA LEU A 356 -6.45 -18.74 21.53
C LEU A 356 -6.34 -18.01 22.88
N MET A 357 -6.69 -16.72 22.89
CA MET A 357 -6.60 -15.89 24.10
C MET A 357 -7.67 -16.22 25.15
N ARG A 358 -8.66 -17.04 24.81
CA ARG A 358 -9.67 -17.55 25.76
C ARG A 358 -9.17 -18.78 26.51
N GLY A 359 -8.10 -19.41 26.04
CA GLY A 359 -7.50 -20.60 26.69
C GLY A 359 -6.58 -20.25 27.85
N PRO A 360 -6.07 -21.25 28.58
CA PRO A 360 -5.12 -21.02 29.67
C PRO A 360 -3.85 -20.33 29.20
N ALA A 361 -3.37 -19.39 29.98
CA ALA A 361 -2.20 -18.58 29.64
C ALA A 361 -0.93 -19.45 29.65
N THR A 362 -0.15 -19.36 28.58
CA THR A 362 1.18 -19.97 28.53
C THR A 362 2.22 -18.93 29.01
N THR A 363 3.00 -19.31 29.98
CA THR A 363 4.04 -18.49 30.60
C THR A 363 5.39 -18.58 29.88
N GLU A 364 5.53 -19.50 28.91
CA GLU A 364 6.77 -19.70 28.18
C GLU A 364 7.06 -18.52 27.24
N SER A 365 8.31 -18.06 27.26
CA SER A 365 8.80 -16.97 26.45
C SER A 365 8.63 -17.25 24.94
N GLY A 366 7.98 -16.35 24.22
CA GLY A 366 7.78 -16.45 22.77
C GLY A 366 6.82 -17.56 22.32
N ALA A 367 6.14 -18.26 23.23
CA ALA A 367 5.24 -19.36 22.89
C ALA A 367 4.08 -18.91 21.99
N ILE A 368 3.51 -17.73 22.26
CA ILE A 368 2.39 -17.18 21.49
C ILE A 368 2.88 -16.82 20.07
N GLY A 369 4.04 -16.18 19.95
CA GLY A 369 4.65 -15.86 18.65
C GLY A 369 4.89 -17.10 17.79
N ARG A 370 5.48 -18.14 18.38
CA ARG A 370 5.72 -19.42 17.69
C ARG A 370 4.40 -20.08 17.24
N ARG A 371 3.38 -20.07 18.09
CA ARG A 371 2.03 -20.60 17.75
C ARG A 371 1.40 -19.80 16.60
N MET A 372 1.47 -18.47 16.66
CA MET A 372 0.94 -17.62 15.60
C MET A 372 1.64 -17.88 14.26
N LEU A 373 2.97 -18.07 14.28
CA LEU A 373 3.74 -18.41 13.08
C LEU A 373 3.33 -19.78 12.51
N THR A 374 3.14 -20.78 13.38
CA THR A 374 2.65 -22.11 12.97
C THR A 374 1.25 -22.01 12.36
N ILE A 375 0.36 -21.24 12.99
CA ILE A 375 -1.00 -21.00 12.48
C ILE A 375 -0.96 -20.36 11.10
N ARG A 376 -0.11 -19.32 10.90
CA ARG A 376 0.04 -18.68 9.59
C ARG A 376 0.51 -19.68 8.52
N ARG A 377 1.49 -20.53 8.84
CA ARG A 377 1.99 -21.57 7.93
C ARG A 377 0.91 -22.60 7.59
N LEU A 378 0.16 -23.05 8.58
CA LEU A 378 -0.97 -23.97 8.37
C LEU A 378 -2.09 -23.31 7.58
N SER A 379 -2.35 -22.01 7.80
CA SER A 379 -3.36 -21.25 7.03
C SER A 379 -2.94 -21.11 5.57
N ILE A 380 -1.65 -20.84 5.27
CA ILE A 380 -1.14 -20.79 3.89
C ILE A 380 -1.41 -22.14 3.21
N LEU A 381 -1.02 -23.23 3.87
CA LEU A 381 -1.22 -24.59 3.35
C LEU A 381 -2.71 -24.87 3.10
N ALA A 382 -3.56 -24.54 4.08
CA ALA A 382 -5.01 -24.76 3.99
C ALA A 382 -5.64 -23.96 2.84
N ILE A 383 -5.27 -22.68 2.71
CA ILE A 383 -5.80 -21.78 1.66
C ILE A 383 -5.43 -22.31 0.27
N LEU A 384 -4.17 -22.69 0.07
CA LEU A 384 -3.71 -23.23 -1.23
C LEU A 384 -4.30 -24.60 -1.51
N THR A 385 -4.47 -25.45 -0.47
CA THR A 385 -5.17 -26.75 -0.61
C THR A 385 -6.65 -26.55 -0.98
N MET A 386 -7.35 -25.62 -0.33
CA MET A 386 -8.75 -25.29 -0.69
C MET A 386 -8.86 -24.77 -2.13
N GLY A 387 -7.90 -23.93 -2.55
CA GLY A 387 -7.80 -23.46 -3.94
C GLY A 387 -7.57 -24.62 -4.92
N LEU A 388 -6.69 -25.56 -4.57
CA LEU A 388 -6.42 -26.76 -5.37
C LEU A 388 -7.65 -27.67 -5.47
N VAL A 389 -8.31 -27.94 -4.33
CA VAL A 389 -9.54 -28.76 -4.28
C VAL A 389 -10.62 -28.11 -5.15
N TRP A 390 -10.81 -26.78 -5.02
CA TRP A 390 -11.75 -26.03 -5.89
C TRP A 390 -11.36 -26.18 -7.36
N ALA A 391 -10.08 -26.02 -7.70
CA ALA A 391 -9.58 -26.12 -9.08
C ALA A 391 -9.83 -27.50 -9.71
N LEU A 392 -9.77 -28.57 -8.89
CA LEU A 392 -9.95 -29.95 -9.37
C LEU A 392 -11.44 -30.36 -9.45
N LEU A 393 -12.28 -29.84 -8.54
CA LEU A 393 -13.67 -30.32 -8.39
C LEU A 393 -14.71 -29.47 -9.16
N VAL A 394 -14.51 -28.14 -9.22
CA VAL A 394 -15.48 -27.26 -9.87
C VAL A 394 -15.21 -27.22 -11.39
N SER A 395 -16.25 -27.38 -12.20
CA SER A 395 -16.12 -27.43 -13.66
C SER A 395 -15.51 -26.16 -14.27
N ALA A 396 -14.78 -26.31 -15.36
CA ALA A 396 -14.02 -25.25 -16.00
C ALA A 396 -14.82 -24.48 -17.06
N GLN A 397 -16.15 -24.50 -16.99
CA GLN A 397 -16.98 -23.89 -18.03
C GLN A 397 -17.02 -22.35 -17.99
N ASP A 398 -16.70 -21.76 -16.83
CA ASP A 398 -16.69 -20.28 -16.69
C ASP A 398 -15.40 -19.67 -17.25
N SER A 399 -15.54 -18.51 -17.86
CA SER A 399 -14.38 -17.75 -18.35
C SER A 399 -13.47 -17.31 -17.19
N LEU A 400 -12.16 -17.17 -17.46
CA LEU A 400 -11.21 -16.66 -16.47
C LEU A 400 -11.62 -15.28 -15.92
N ALA A 401 -12.26 -14.46 -16.77
CA ALA A 401 -12.72 -13.12 -16.43
C ALA A 401 -13.87 -13.15 -15.40
N SER A 402 -14.83 -14.06 -15.54
CA SER A 402 -16.01 -14.11 -14.64
C SER A 402 -15.63 -14.42 -13.21
N ILE A 403 -14.73 -15.38 -12.98
CA ILE A 403 -14.25 -15.75 -11.63
C ILE A 403 -13.50 -14.55 -10.97
N GLY A 404 -12.69 -13.85 -11.75
CA GLY A 404 -11.97 -12.66 -11.27
C GLY A 404 -12.91 -11.53 -10.84
N LEU A 405 -13.96 -11.29 -11.63
CA LEU A 405 -14.95 -10.23 -11.35
C LEU A 405 -15.84 -10.58 -10.13
N ILE A 406 -16.16 -11.86 -9.90
CA ILE A 406 -16.87 -12.31 -8.67
C ILE A 406 -16.02 -12.02 -7.43
N ALA A 407 -14.69 -12.26 -7.50
CA ALA A 407 -13.76 -11.92 -6.42
C ALA A 407 -13.70 -10.40 -6.14
N PHE A 408 -13.67 -9.60 -7.21
CA PHE A 408 -13.69 -8.12 -7.08
C PHE A 408 -15.00 -7.63 -6.43
N ALA A 409 -16.13 -8.26 -6.79
CA ALA A 409 -17.44 -7.97 -6.20
C ALA A 409 -17.48 -8.32 -4.68
N ALA A 410 -16.76 -9.37 -4.25
CA ALA A 410 -16.57 -9.68 -2.83
C ALA A 410 -15.83 -8.56 -2.12
N MET A 411 -14.69 -8.13 -2.67
CA MET A 411 -13.89 -7.05 -2.06
C MET A 411 -14.63 -5.71 -2.05
N ALA A 412 -15.52 -5.49 -3.02
CA ALA A 412 -16.39 -4.30 -3.07
C ALA A 412 -17.29 -4.19 -1.84
N GLN A 413 -17.58 -5.30 -1.13
CA GLN A 413 -18.43 -5.27 0.07
C GLN A 413 -17.81 -4.45 1.21
N PHE A 414 -16.48 -4.51 1.39
CA PHE A 414 -15.83 -3.73 2.44
C PHE A 414 -15.14 -2.46 1.91
N THR A 415 -15.20 -2.18 0.61
CA THR A 415 -14.62 -0.96 0.03
C THR A 415 -15.21 0.33 0.62
N PRO A 416 -16.54 0.47 0.81
CA PRO A 416 -17.09 1.66 1.48
C PRO A 416 -16.51 1.86 2.89
N HIS A 417 -16.32 0.77 3.62
CA HIS A 417 -15.75 0.78 4.96
C HIS A 417 -14.27 1.20 4.93
N LEU A 418 -13.51 0.75 3.92
CA LEU A 418 -12.12 1.17 3.70
C LEU A 418 -12.04 2.68 3.44
N ILE A 419 -12.94 3.22 2.61
CA ILE A 419 -12.99 4.66 2.29
C ILE A 419 -13.34 5.47 3.56
N LEU A 420 -14.34 5.03 4.32
CA LEU A 420 -14.74 5.67 5.58
C LEU A 420 -13.60 5.64 6.61
N ALA A 421 -12.91 4.50 6.73
CA ALA A 421 -11.74 4.33 7.59
C ALA A 421 -10.61 5.30 7.21
N ALA A 422 -10.29 5.41 5.91
CA ALA A 422 -9.24 6.29 5.38
C ALA A 422 -9.56 7.77 5.59
N THR A 423 -10.85 8.14 5.52
CA THR A 423 -11.29 9.55 5.65
C THR A 423 -11.60 9.96 7.10
N GLY A 424 -11.49 9.03 8.05
CA GLY A 424 -11.77 9.26 9.47
C GLY A 424 -13.27 9.38 9.80
N LYS A 425 -14.14 8.97 8.87
CA LYS A 425 -15.59 9.01 9.01
C LYS A 425 -16.20 7.68 9.48
N GLY A 426 -15.39 6.61 9.56
CA GLY A 426 -15.82 5.31 10.03
C GLY A 426 -15.81 5.24 11.56
N ARG A 427 -16.97 5.31 12.18
CA ARG A 427 -17.08 5.31 13.65
C ARG A 427 -18.14 4.33 14.19
N ASP A 428 -19.14 3.98 13.38
CA ASP A 428 -20.25 3.13 13.81
C ASP A 428 -19.98 1.65 13.48
N SER A 429 -19.53 0.91 14.48
CA SER A 429 -19.21 -0.52 14.35
C SER A 429 -20.47 -1.37 14.14
N LEU A 430 -21.61 -1.01 14.72
CA LEU A 430 -22.88 -1.72 14.52
C LEU A 430 -23.35 -1.61 13.07
N ALA A 431 -23.28 -0.39 12.50
CA ALA A 431 -23.58 -0.16 11.09
C ALA A 431 -22.66 -0.99 10.18
N ALA A 432 -21.36 -1.04 10.49
CA ALA A 432 -20.39 -1.82 9.74
C ALA A 432 -20.66 -3.34 9.83
N ARG A 433 -20.95 -3.86 11.03
CA ARG A 433 -21.29 -5.29 11.21
C ARG A 433 -22.51 -5.68 10.40
N ALA A 434 -23.61 -4.92 10.53
CA ALA A 434 -24.88 -5.22 9.87
C ALA A 434 -24.74 -5.13 8.34
N SER A 435 -24.12 -4.06 7.84
CA SER A 435 -23.96 -3.83 6.40
C SER A 435 -23.06 -4.88 5.75
N LEU A 436 -21.92 -5.22 6.37
CA LEU A 436 -21.02 -6.27 5.89
C LEU A 436 -21.70 -7.65 5.88
N SER A 437 -22.50 -7.94 6.92
CA SER A 437 -23.25 -9.23 7.00
C SER A 437 -24.30 -9.34 5.89
N VAL A 438 -25.08 -8.28 5.65
CA VAL A 438 -26.09 -8.24 4.59
C VAL A 438 -25.43 -8.31 3.22
N GLY A 439 -24.36 -7.52 3.01
CA GLY A 439 -23.59 -7.52 1.77
C GLY A 439 -23.02 -8.90 1.45
N LEU A 440 -22.40 -9.54 2.45
CA LEU A 440 -21.86 -10.91 2.34
C LEU A 440 -22.97 -11.91 1.97
N ALA A 441 -24.09 -11.90 2.67
CA ALA A 441 -25.20 -12.83 2.45
C ALA A 441 -25.77 -12.70 1.03
N LEU A 442 -25.98 -11.46 0.57
CA LEU A 442 -26.50 -11.20 -0.79
C LEU A 442 -25.46 -11.54 -1.86
N TRP A 443 -24.16 -11.21 -1.64
CA TRP A 443 -23.08 -11.58 -2.56
C TRP A 443 -22.97 -13.10 -2.70
N LEU A 444 -23.01 -13.82 -1.57
CA LEU A 444 -23.02 -15.30 -1.57
C LEU A 444 -24.21 -15.83 -2.40
N TYR A 445 -25.40 -15.31 -2.13
CA TYR A 445 -26.64 -15.79 -2.73
C TYR A 445 -26.72 -15.50 -4.24
N THR A 446 -26.36 -14.28 -4.65
CA THR A 446 -26.56 -13.83 -6.04
C THR A 446 -25.37 -14.08 -6.97
N LEU A 447 -24.13 -14.19 -6.44
CA LEU A 447 -22.92 -14.29 -7.26
C LEU A 447 -22.09 -15.55 -6.99
N ALA A 448 -21.85 -15.89 -5.73
CA ALA A 448 -20.94 -16.99 -5.39
C ALA A 448 -21.62 -18.37 -5.49
N LEU A 449 -22.89 -18.45 -5.13
CA LEU A 449 -23.64 -19.71 -5.08
C LEU A 449 -24.05 -20.22 -6.46
N PRO A 450 -24.59 -19.39 -7.39
CA PRO A 450 -25.11 -19.89 -8.66
C PRO A 450 -24.13 -20.72 -9.51
N PRO A 451 -22.83 -20.38 -9.62
CA PRO A 451 -21.90 -21.22 -10.39
C PRO A 451 -21.56 -22.56 -9.74
N VAL A 452 -21.93 -22.80 -8.48
CA VAL A 452 -21.49 -23.96 -7.69
C VAL A 452 -22.65 -24.98 -7.51
N VAL A 453 -23.89 -24.50 -7.44
CA VAL A 453 -25.06 -25.36 -7.19
C VAL A 453 -25.51 -26.07 -8.48
N PRO A 454 -26.13 -27.26 -8.39
CA PRO A 454 -26.72 -27.93 -9.56
C PRO A 454 -27.76 -27.04 -10.23
N THR A 455 -27.81 -27.08 -11.56
CA THR A 455 -28.75 -26.30 -12.37
C THR A 455 -30.24 -26.57 -11.98
N ALA A 456 -30.56 -27.79 -11.58
CA ALA A 456 -31.91 -28.16 -11.11
C ALA A 456 -32.39 -27.29 -9.92
N TRP A 457 -31.46 -26.83 -9.04
CA TRP A 457 -31.81 -25.93 -7.93
C TRP A 457 -32.12 -24.52 -8.45
N LEU A 458 -31.34 -24.06 -9.41
CA LEU A 458 -31.55 -22.74 -10.03
C LEU A 458 -32.86 -22.74 -10.82
N ASP A 459 -33.12 -23.82 -11.56
CA ASP A 459 -34.36 -23.99 -12.33
C ASP A 459 -35.61 -24.03 -11.41
N ALA A 460 -35.50 -24.65 -10.24
CA ALA A 460 -36.58 -24.69 -9.24
C ALA A 460 -36.88 -23.31 -8.63
N LEU A 461 -35.89 -22.41 -8.58
CA LEU A 461 -36.06 -21.05 -8.08
C LEU A 461 -36.39 -20.04 -9.19
N ALA A 462 -36.21 -20.44 -10.46
CA ALA A 462 -36.35 -19.53 -11.61
C ALA A 462 -37.78 -18.94 -11.68
N GLY A 463 -37.83 -17.62 -11.81
CA GLY A 463 -39.10 -16.88 -11.88
C GLY A 463 -39.80 -16.64 -10.54
N THR A 464 -39.25 -17.15 -9.42
CA THR A 464 -39.75 -16.81 -8.08
C THR A 464 -39.14 -15.47 -7.58
N ALA A 465 -39.76 -14.91 -6.55
CA ALA A 465 -39.23 -13.68 -5.92
C ALA A 465 -37.83 -13.86 -5.29
N ILE A 466 -37.42 -15.11 -5.07
CA ILE A 466 -36.13 -15.46 -4.49
C ILE A 466 -35.11 -16.01 -5.51
N ASP A 467 -35.41 -15.89 -6.80
CA ASP A 467 -34.49 -16.28 -7.89
C ASP A 467 -33.17 -15.53 -7.73
N PRO A 468 -32.04 -16.21 -7.49
CA PRO A 468 -30.75 -15.51 -7.25
C PRO A 468 -30.27 -14.71 -8.45
N LEU A 469 -30.74 -15.03 -9.68
CA LEU A 469 -30.37 -14.31 -10.90
C LEU A 469 -31.37 -13.19 -11.25
N ARG A 470 -32.57 -13.15 -10.59
CA ARG A 470 -33.63 -12.15 -10.82
C ARG A 470 -34.36 -11.83 -9.52
N LEU A 471 -33.64 -11.47 -8.48
CA LEU A 471 -34.17 -11.23 -7.13
C LEU A 471 -35.33 -10.22 -7.17
N LEU A 472 -36.44 -10.56 -6.53
CA LEU A 472 -37.76 -9.84 -6.55
C LEU A 472 -38.35 -9.65 -7.96
N GLY A 473 -37.96 -10.51 -8.90
CA GLY A 473 -38.45 -10.44 -10.30
C GLY A 473 -37.76 -9.35 -11.14
N ILE A 474 -36.75 -8.65 -10.59
CA ILE A 474 -36.01 -7.60 -11.30
C ILE A 474 -34.93 -8.28 -12.15
N GLY A 475 -35.20 -8.43 -13.45
CA GLY A 475 -34.32 -9.05 -14.43
C GLY A 475 -33.78 -8.05 -15.46
N GLY A 476 -33.09 -8.58 -16.49
CA GLY A 476 -32.56 -7.79 -17.62
C GLY A 476 -31.14 -7.31 -17.48
N ALA A 477 -30.58 -7.33 -16.27
CA ALA A 477 -29.16 -7.01 -16.05
C ALA A 477 -28.30 -8.28 -16.17
N ALA A 478 -27.05 -8.13 -16.62
CA ALA A 478 -26.05 -9.22 -16.56
C ALA A 478 -25.93 -9.75 -15.12
N PRO A 479 -25.66 -11.05 -14.91
CA PRO A 479 -25.57 -11.64 -13.55
C PRO A 479 -24.61 -10.88 -12.61
N LEU A 480 -23.46 -10.45 -13.10
CA LEU A 480 -22.52 -9.64 -12.32
C LEU A 480 -23.15 -8.31 -11.86
N SER A 481 -23.78 -7.60 -12.79
CA SER A 481 -24.44 -6.30 -12.50
C SER A 481 -25.57 -6.47 -11.48
N HIS A 482 -26.39 -7.48 -11.68
CA HIS A 482 -27.49 -7.83 -10.77
C HIS A 482 -26.96 -8.07 -9.35
N GLY A 483 -26.00 -8.98 -9.22
CA GLY A 483 -25.45 -9.35 -7.92
C GLY A 483 -24.72 -8.21 -7.19
N VAL A 484 -23.97 -7.37 -7.93
CA VAL A 484 -23.27 -6.21 -7.35
C VAL A 484 -24.26 -5.15 -6.88
N ILE A 485 -25.28 -4.84 -7.69
CA ILE A 485 -26.31 -3.84 -7.32
C ILE A 485 -27.03 -4.27 -6.04
N TRP A 486 -27.46 -5.54 -5.97
CA TRP A 486 -28.15 -6.05 -4.78
C TRP A 486 -27.23 -6.08 -3.56
N SER A 487 -26.04 -6.66 -3.69
CA SER A 487 -25.17 -6.88 -2.51
C SER A 487 -24.51 -5.58 -2.03
N VAL A 488 -23.87 -4.80 -2.92
CA VAL A 488 -23.21 -3.53 -2.54
C VAL A 488 -24.26 -2.44 -2.25
N GLY A 489 -25.37 -2.42 -3.02
CA GLY A 489 -26.47 -1.49 -2.80
C GLY A 489 -27.10 -1.68 -1.42
N ALA A 490 -27.47 -2.92 -1.06
CA ALA A 490 -28.03 -3.24 0.25
C ALA A 490 -27.03 -2.93 1.38
N ASN A 491 -25.75 -3.27 1.19
CA ASN A 491 -24.66 -2.95 2.13
C ASN A 491 -24.65 -1.44 2.43
N LEU A 492 -24.63 -0.60 1.40
CA LEU A 492 -24.62 0.86 1.54
C LEU A 492 -25.87 1.39 2.23
N ILE A 493 -27.05 0.88 1.83
CA ILE A 493 -28.35 1.29 2.41
C ILE A 493 -28.40 0.93 3.90
N VAL A 494 -28.04 -0.30 4.26
CA VAL A 494 -28.03 -0.76 5.66
C VAL A 494 -27.05 0.06 6.49
N TYR A 495 -25.85 0.33 5.97
CA TYR A 495 -24.88 1.17 6.66
C TYR A 495 -25.47 2.58 6.92
N ALA A 496 -26.00 3.22 5.87
CA ALA A 496 -26.56 4.58 5.97
C ALA A 496 -27.75 4.64 6.95
N ALA A 497 -28.65 3.64 6.87
CA ALA A 497 -29.85 3.58 7.71
C ALA A 497 -29.51 3.43 9.21
N ILE A 498 -28.50 2.61 9.55
CA ILE A 498 -28.09 2.42 10.96
C ILE A 498 -27.28 3.62 11.43
N ALA A 499 -26.33 4.10 10.63
CA ALA A 499 -25.49 5.25 10.98
C ALA A 499 -26.31 6.53 11.19
N ALA A 500 -27.43 6.68 10.46
CA ALA A 500 -28.34 7.83 10.61
C ALA A 500 -29.05 7.88 11.99
N ARG A 501 -29.16 6.75 12.68
CA ARG A 501 -29.83 6.67 13.99
C ARG A 501 -29.03 7.32 15.13
N LYS A 502 -27.78 7.69 14.91
CA LYS A 502 -26.86 8.35 15.87
C LYS A 502 -26.68 7.59 17.21
N VAL A 503 -27.02 6.30 17.24
CA VAL A 503 -26.79 5.45 18.40
C VAL A 503 -25.34 4.95 18.36
N GLN A 504 -24.45 5.70 18.98
CA GLN A 504 -23.06 5.29 19.14
C GLN A 504 -22.91 4.46 20.40
N THR A 505 -22.99 3.15 20.27
CA THR A 505 -22.47 2.27 21.31
C THR A 505 -20.97 2.09 21.06
N PRO A 506 -20.11 2.61 21.95
CA PRO A 506 -18.69 2.34 21.79
C PRO A 506 -18.45 0.83 21.88
N PRO A 507 -17.73 0.25 20.92
CA PRO A 507 -17.43 -1.17 21.01
C PRO A 507 -16.48 -1.40 22.18
N LEU A 508 -16.91 -2.21 23.10
CA LEU A 508 -16.06 -2.65 24.20
C LEU A 508 -15.09 -3.70 23.64
N PRO A 509 -13.80 -3.50 23.80
CA PRO A 509 -12.82 -4.50 23.36
C PRO A 509 -13.02 -5.81 24.11
N ARG A 510 -13.43 -6.87 23.41
CA ARG A 510 -13.67 -8.21 23.96
C ARG A 510 -12.39 -9.05 23.97
N PHE A 511 -11.36 -8.57 24.69
CA PHE A 511 -10.11 -9.35 24.75
C PHE A 511 -9.58 -9.50 26.16
N VAL A 512 -9.21 -10.71 26.42
CA VAL A 512 -8.25 -11.15 27.41
C VAL A 512 -8.68 -10.94 28.87
N ARG A 513 -9.01 -12.04 29.53
CA ARG A 513 -8.79 -12.15 30.95
C ARG A 513 -7.26 -12.04 31.18
N ALA A 514 -6.79 -10.84 31.45
CA ALA A 514 -5.47 -10.70 32.07
C ALA A 514 -5.58 -11.40 33.44
N GLN A 515 -4.87 -12.48 33.61
CA GLN A 515 -4.94 -13.26 34.87
C GLN A 515 -4.38 -12.46 36.06
N ARG A 516 -3.58 -11.42 35.80
CA ARG A 516 -3.07 -10.50 36.82
C ARG A 516 -2.99 -9.08 36.24
N PRO A 517 -3.36 -8.06 37.00
CA PRO A 517 -3.19 -6.68 36.54
C PRO A 517 -1.69 -6.35 36.44
N ILE A 518 -1.30 -5.75 35.33
CA ILE A 518 0.07 -5.28 35.12
C ILE A 518 0.21 -3.93 35.80
N THR A 519 1.00 -3.88 36.87
CA THR A 519 1.19 -2.67 37.67
C THR A 519 2.62 -2.12 37.53
N ASN A 520 3.56 -2.92 37.00
CA ASN A 520 4.98 -2.55 36.93
C ASN A 520 5.60 -2.96 35.58
N LEU A 521 6.80 -2.42 35.34
CA LEU A 521 7.53 -2.57 34.08
C LEU A 521 7.97 -4.02 33.85
N ALA A 522 8.29 -4.77 34.91
CA ALA A 522 8.69 -6.18 34.80
C ALA A 522 7.54 -7.07 34.30
N ASP A 523 6.31 -6.85 34.82
CA ASP A 523 5.13 -7.59 34.36
C ASP A 523 4.80 -7.29 32.90
N LEU A 524 4.96 -6.01 32.48
CA LEU A 524 4.74 -5.59 31.09
C LEU A 524 5.80 -6.20 30.16
N ALA A 525 7.06 -6.24 30.60
CA ALA A 525 8.16 -6.88 29.87
C ALA A 525 7.90 -8.40 29.74
N GLN A 526 7.43 -9.07 30.82
CA GLN A 526 7.07 -10.49 30.79
C GLN A 526 5.91 -10.76 29.85
N LEU A 527 4.85 -9.94 29.89
CA LEU A 527 3.74 -10.05 28.91
C LEU A 527 4.27 -9.93 27.48
N THR A 528 5.08 -8.90 27.21
CA THR A 528 5.65 -8.67 25.89
C THR A 528 6.53 -9.84 25.47
N GLY A 529 7.35 -10.37 26.40
CA GLY A 529 8.23 -11.53 26.21
C GLY A 529 7.50 -12.79 25.80
N SER A 530 6.28 -13.02 26.30
CA SER A 530 5.47 -14.19 25.88
C SER A 530 5.09 -14.16 24.40
N PHE A 531 5.07 -12.97 23.79
CA PHE A 531 4.78 -12.80 22.35
C PHE A 531 6.06 -12.80 21.51
N VAL A 532 7.03 -11.96 21.86
CA VAL A 532 8.20 -11.69 21.01
C VAL A 532 9.48 -12.40 21.48
N GLY A 533 9.46 -13.04 22.65
CA GLY A 533 10.63 -13.67 23.27
C GLY A 533 11.37 -12.73 24.21
N GLU A 534 12.11 -13.31 25.17
CA GLU A 534 12.83 -12.57 26.23
C GLU A 534 13.89 -11.64 25.69
N GLU A 535 14.63 -12.04 24.66
CA GLU A 535 15.69 -11.22 24.06
C GLU A 535 15.15 -9.89 23.52
N GLN A 536 14.04 -9.95 22.78
CA GLN A 536 13.40 -8.77 22.20
C GLN A 536 12.73 -7.91 23.27
N ALA A 537 12.08 -8.55 24.23
CA ALA A 537 11.48 -7.85 25.37
C ALA A 537 12.56 -7.14 26.20
N GLY A 538 13.71 -7.80 26.45
CA GLY A 538 14.85 -7.20 27.18
C GLY A 538 15.43 -5.98 26.47
N LYS A 539 15.51 -6.02 25.14
CA LYS A 539 15.96 -4.86 24.33
C LYS A 539 14.96 -3.69 24.39
N ALA A 540 13.66 -4.00 24.43
CA ALA A 540 12.60 -2.99 24.49
C ALA A 540 12.47 -2.37 25.90
N PHE A 541 12.77 -3.15 26.96
CA PHE A 541 12.64 -2.75 28.35
C PHE A 541 13.95 -3.00 29.12
N PRO A 542 15.02 -2.29 28.80
CA PRO A 542 16.31 -2.46 29.51
C PRO A 542 16.15 -2.07 30.98
N GLY A 543 16.56 -2.97 31.89
CA GLY A 543 16.47 -2.74 33.34
C GLY A 543 15.03 -2.80 33.87
N ALA A 544 14.13 -3.55 33.22
CA ALA A 544 12.75 -3.68 33.69
C ALA A 544 12.73 -4.29 35.12
N ASP A 545 12.20 -3.54 36.07
CA ASP A 545 12.14 -3.86 37.48
C ASP A 545 10.70 -3.71 38.00
N ARG A 546 10.39 -4.40 39.09
CA ARG A 546 9.11 -4.31 39.80
C ARG A 546 8.89 -2.97 40.50
N SER A 547 9.98 -2.23 40.77
CA SER A 547 9.90 -0.90 41.39
C SER A 547 9.42 0.19 40.44
N HIS A 548 9.51 -0.03 39.11
CA HIS A 548 9.15 0.97 38.11
C HIS A 548 7.68 0.80 37.63
N PRO A 549 6.84 1.82 37.78
CA PRO A 549 5.48 1.79 37.23
C PRO A 549 5.51 1.82 35.70
N VAL A 550 4.44 1.37 35.06
CA VAL A 550 4.33 1.42 33.60
C VAL A 550 4.01 2.85 33.14
N ASP A 551 4.94 3.46 32.42
CA ASP A 551 4.73 4.76 31.79
C ASP A 551 4.10 4.61 30.40
N ARG A 552 3.71 5.73 29.80
CA ARG A 552 3.08 5.76 28.46
C ARG A 552 4.05 5.26 27.38
N GLN A 553 5.35 5.54 27.54
CA GLN A 553 6.36 5.12 26.56
C GLN A 553 6.56 3.60 26.59
N ALA A 554 6.56 3.01 27.78
CA ALA A 554 6.61 1.55 27.96
C ALA A 554 5.38 0.86 27.36
N ALA A 555 4.19 1.39 27.62
CA ALA A 555 2.94 0.87 27.05
C ALA A 555 2.95 0.95 25.52
N ARG A 556 3.47 2.04 24.97
CA ARG A 556 3.64 2.22 23.51
C ARG A 556 4.64 1.19 22.95
N ARG A 557 5.80 1.02 23.59
CA ARG A 557 6.81 0.02 23.17
C ARG A 557 6.24 -1.40 23.21
N ALA A 558 5.49 -1.75 24.25
CA ALA A 558 4.80 -3.05 24.35
C ALA A 558 3.84 -3.26 23.18
N ARG A 559 3.06 -2.26 22.87
CA ARG A 559 2.12 -2.30 21.73
C ARG A 559 2.85 -2.47 20.40
N GLU A 560 3.87 -1.70 20.19
CA GLU A 560 4.71 -1.77 18.98
C GLU A 560 5.33 -3.15 18.76
N UNK A 561 5.80 -3.71 19.78
CA UNK A 561 6.41 -5.00 19.72
C UNK A 561 5.35 -6.06 19.51
N UNK A 562 4.21 -5.96 20.08
CA UNK A 562 3.18 -6.85 19.92
C UNK A 562 2.48 -6.66 18.61
N UNK A 563 2.42 -5.67 18.03
CA UNK A 563 1.85 -5.42 16.81
C UNK A 563 2.37 -6.25 15.73
N UNK A 564 3.43 -6.59 15.94
CA UNK A 564 4.12 -7.44 15.11
C UNK A 564 3.63 -8.83 15.08
N VAL A 565 3.13 -9.27 16.09
CA VAL A 565 2.71 -10.70 16.24
C VAL A 565 1.22 -10.89 15.97
N VAL A 566 0.39 -9.97 16.48
CA VAL A 566 -1.08 -10.19 16.57
C VAL A 566 -1.90 -9.11 15.84
N GLY A 567 -1.27 -8.19 15.16
CA GLY A 567 -1.95 -7.06 14.51
C GLY A 567 -2.17 -5.88 15.44
N ALA A 568 -2.38 -4.70 14.87
CA ALA A 568 -2.42 -3.42 15.60
C ALA A 568 -3.61 -3.33 16.55
N SER A 569 -4.80 -3.74 16.10
CA SER A 569 -6.02 -3.66 16.93
C SER A 569 -5.98 -4.62 18.11
N SER A 570 -5.51 -5.85 17.88
CA SER A 570 -5.35 -6.87 18.93
C SER A 570 -4.28 -6.48 19.96
N ALA A 571 -3.13 -5.98 19.51
CA ALA A 571 -2.03 -5.53 20.39
C ALA A 571 -2.48 -4.38 21.28
N ARG A 572 -3.20 -3.40 20.71
CA ARG A 572 -3.73 -2.26 21.48
C ARG A 572 -4.73 -2.72 22.54
N ALA A 573 -5.70 -3.56 22.15
CA ALA A 573 -6.71 -4.10 23.06
C ALA A 573 -6.08 -4.92 24.20
N LEU A 574 -5.06 -5.72 23.88
CA LEU A 574 -4.32 -6.55 24.84
C LEU A 574 -3.59 -5.69 25.88
N VAL A 575 -2.81 -4.70 25.44
CA VAL A 575 -2.06 -3.82 26.34
C VAL A 575 -3.03 -2.98 27.19
N ALA A 576 -4.10 -2.43 26.58
CA ALA A 576 -5.12 -1.68 27.29
C ALA A 576 -5.82 -2.53 28.37
N SER A 577 -6.22 -3.76 28.02
CA SER A 577 -6.86 -4.70 28.95
C SER A 577 -5.93 -5.09 30.09
N ALA A 578 -4.66 -5.33 29.79
CA ALA A 578 -3.65 -5.72 30.77
C ALA A 578 -3.36 -4.59 31.78
N LEU A 579 -3.34 -3.35 31.30
CA LEU A 579 -3.10 -2.15 32.13
C LEU A 579 -4.35 -1.70 32.91
N ALA A 580 -5.57 -2.04 32.45
CA ALA A 580 -6.82 -1.66 33.11
C ALA A 580 -7.11 -2.46 34.41
N GLY A 581 -6.24 -3.42 34.75
CA GLY A 581 -6.32 -4.17 36.01
C GLY A 581 -7.48 -5.15 36.09
N GLY A 582 -7.44 -6.15 35.31
CA GLY A 582 -8.37 -7.25 35.06
C GLY A 582 -9.26 -7.89 36.15
N GLN A 583 -9.89 -7.13 37.04
CA GLN A 583 -10.78 -7.69 38.03
C GLN A 583 -12.27 -7.74 37.61
N LEU A 584 -12.62 -7.17 36.46
CA LEU A 584 -14.03 -7.13 36.02
C LEU A 584 -14.20 -7.90 34.72
N SER A 585 -15.11 -8.86 34.71
CA SER A 585 -15.53 -9.51 33.46
C SER A 585 -16.26 -8.49 32.58
N LEU A 586 -16.25 -8.70 31.28
CA LEU A 586 -16.92 -7.81 30.32
C LEU A 586 -18.41 -7.69 30.59
N ASP A 587 -19.03 -8.78 31.08
CA ASP A 587 -20.44 -8.78 31.51
C ASP A 587 -20.65 -7.89 32.72
N GLU A 588 -19.69 -7.84 33.64
CA GLU A 588 -19.73 -6.94 34.81
C GLU A 588 -19.53 -5.50 34.41
N VAL A 589 -18.61 -5.22 33.47
CA VAL A 589 -18.43 -3.87 32.93
C VAL A 589 -19.68 -3.42 32.16
N THR A 590 -20.30 -4.32 31.40
CA THR A 590 -21.53 -4.02 30.64
C THR A 590 -22.71 -3.80 31.60
N ARG A 591 -22.86 -4.62 32.66
CA ARG A 591 -23.87 -4.44 33.70
C ARG A 591 -23.67 -3.13 34.48
N LEU A 592 -22.43 -2.75 34.77
CA LEU A 592 -22.11 -1.48 35.46
C LEU A 592 -22.41 -0.26 34.56
N LEU A 593 -22.36 -0.43 33.27
CA LEU A 593 -22.72 0.62 32.31
C LEU A 593 -24.25 0.72 32.09
N ASP A 594 -24.97 -0.40 32.23
CA ASP A 594 -26.45 -0.45 32.04
C ASP A 594 -27.23 -0.08 33.28
N GLU A 595 -26.67 -0.20 34.48
CA GLU A 595 -27.35 0.20 35.73
C GLU A 595 -26.99 1.64 36.05
N GLY A 596 -27.87 2.58 35.70
CA GLY A 596 -27.65 4.03 35.73
C GLY A 596 -27.54 4.68 37.12
N GLY A 597 -27.18 3.93 38.16
CA GLY A 597 -27.09 4.47 39.52
C GLY A 597 -25.73 4.36 40.22
N GLN A 598 -24.83 3.50 39.74
CA GLN A 598 -23.50 3.29 40.35
C GLN A 598 -22.33 3.89 39.57
N ASN A 599 -22.63 4.50 38.46
CA ASN A 599 -21.61 5.06 37.53
C ASN A 599 -20.84 6.26 38.11
N LEU A 600 -21.37 6.96 39.08
CA LEU A 600 -20.74 8.17 39.61
C LEU A 600 -19.43 7.89 40.39
N ARG A 601 -19.35 6.79 41.11
CA ARG A 601 -18.16 6.47 41.93
C ARG A 601 -17.00 5.87 41.12
N PHE A 602 -17.32 5.07 40.11
CA PHE A 602 -16.30 4.48 39.20
C PHE A 602 -15.77 5.57 38.26
N SER A 603 -16.68 6.36 37.69
CA SER A 603 -16.35 7.52 36.84
C SER A 603 -15.48 8.53 37.58
N ARG A 604 -15.78 8.83 38.84
CA ARG A 604 -14.99 9.71 39.70
C ARG A 604 -13.58 9.18 39.95
N ARG A 605 -13.43 7.88 40.27
CA ARG A 605 -12.11 7.25 40.47
C ARG A 605 -11.29 7.20 39.17
N LEU A 606 -11.91 6.88 38.05
CA LEU A 606 -11.25 6.83 36.75
C LEU A 606 -10.83 8.25 36.33
N LEU A 607 -11.71 9.23 36.48
CA LEU A 607 -11.41 10.64 36.18
C LEU A 607 -10.32 11.18 37.12
N ALA A 608 -10.35 10.83 38.40
CA ALA A 608 -9.30 11.22 39.35
C ALA A 608 -7.96 10.61 39.01
N ALA A 609 -7.94 9.31 38.65
CA ALA A 609 -6.73 8.62 38.23
C ALA A 609 -6.18 9.18 36.91
N THR A 610 -7.06 9.46 35.94
CA THR A 610 -6.69 10.11 34.67
C THR A 610 -6.12 11.51 34.93
N PHE A 611 -6.79 12.29 35.79
CA PHE A 611 -6.37 13.64 36.15
C PHE A 611 -4.98 13.68 36.81
N GLU A 612 -4.70 12.71 37.69
CA GLU A 612 -3.38 12.60 38.37
C GLU A 612 -2.27 12.10 37.43
N ASN A 613 -2.59 11.21 36.47
CA ASN A 613 -1.57 10.60 35.64
C ASN A 613 -1.34 11.30 34.29
N VAL A 614 -2.00 12.43 34.05
CA VAL A 614 -1.69 13.26 32.86
C VAL A 614 -0.29 13.88 33.00
N GLY A 615 0.52 13.80 31.94
CA GLY A 615 1.89 14.33 31.90
C GLY A 615 1.99 15.87 31.99
N ALA A 616 0.86 16.57 32.02
CA ALA A 616 0.76 18.01 32.19
C ALA A 616 0.28 18.34 33.61
N GLY A 617 0.75 19.41 34.17
CA GLY A 617 0.15 20.02 35.38
C GLY A 617 -1.21 20.57 35.03
N ILE A 618 -2.24 20.25 35.81
CA ILE A 618 -3.60 20.77 35.59
C ILE A 618 -4.06 21.51 36.82
N SER A 619 -4.68 22.67 36.61
CA SER A 619 -5.42 23.40 37.66
C SER A 619 -6.80 23.80 37.15
N VAL A 620 -7.78 23.76 38.05
CA VAL A 620 -9.18 24.06 37.75
C VAL A 620 -9.65 25.09 38.75
N VAL A 621 -10.25 26.18 38.27
CA VAL A 621 -10.84 27.23 39.13
C VAL A 621 -12.34 27.30 38.85
N ASP A 622 -13.09 27.72 39.90
CA ASP A 622 -14.55 27.94 39.80
C ASP A 622 -14.88 29.30 39.15
N ALA A 623 -16.15 29.62 39.08
CA ALA A 623 -16.63 30.87 38.50
C ALA A 623 -16.15 32.14 39.28
N ASP A 624 -15.82 31.97 40.54
CA ASP A 624 -15.28 33.04 41.40
C ASP A 624 -13.74 33.08 41.39
N LEU A 625 -13.11 32.29 40.54
CA LEU A 625 -11.65 32.16 40.35
C LEU A 625 -10.94 31.62 41.60
N ASN A 626 -11.60 30.74 42.37
CA ASN A 626 -10.96 29.98 43.45
C ASN A 626 -10.53 28.60 42.94
N LEU A 627 -9.38 28.14 43.39
CA LEU A 627 -8.86 26.84 43.00
C LEU A 627 -9.71 25.69 43.58
N VAL A 628 -10.25 24.84 42.71
CA VAL A 628 -11.12 23.72 43.12
C VAL A 628 -10.47 22.34 42.91
N ALA A 629 -9.53 22.23 41.95
CA ALA A 629 -8.82 20.97 41.70
C ALA A 629 -7.45 21.22 41.04
N TRP A 630 -6.52 20.36 41.33
CA TRP A 630 -5.19 20.33 40.69
C TRP A 630 -4.64 18.90 40.78
N ASN A 631 -3.69 18.55 39.88
CA ASN A 631 -3.00 17.28 39.95
C ASN A 631 -1.57 17.42 40.54
N SER A 632 -0.96 16.32 40.91
CA SER A 632 0.40 16.28 41.48
C SER A 632 1.42 16.95 40.57
N ARG A 633 1.29 16.81 39.26
CA ARG A 633 2.20 17.40 38.27
C ARG A 633 2.20 18.93 38.28
N TYR A 634 1.03 19.55 38.62
CA TYR A 634 0.94 21.00 38.78
C TYR A 634 1.81 21.49 39.95
N LEU A 635 1.80 20.77 41.10
CA LEU A 635 2.64 21.10 42.24
C LEU A 635 4.13 20.97 41.91
N GLU A 636 4.52 19.89 41.21
CA GLU A 636 5.92 19.64 40.80
C GLU A 636 6.46 20.73 39.86
N LEU A 637 5.59 21.21 38.95
CA LEU A 637 6.02 22.23 37.96
C LEU A 637 6.29 23.58 38.61
N PHE A 638 5.48 23.97 39.61
CA PHE A 638 5.59 25.30 40.19
C PHE A 638 6.25 25.35 41.57
N ASN A 639 6.45 24.19 42.21
CA ASN A 639 7.16 24.04 43.47
C ASN A 639 6.63 25.04 44.57
N TYR A 640 5.30 25.12 44.72
CA TYR A 640 4.66 26.02 45.68
C TYR A 640 5.04 25.67 47.12
N PRO A 641 5.18 26.67 48.01
CA PRO A 641 5.40 26.40 49.42
C PRO A 641 4.25 25.64 50.08
N PRO A 642 4.52 24.79 51.08
CA PRO A 642 3.49 24.00 51.75
C PRO A 642 2.38 24.90 52.31
N GLY A 643 1.14 24.56 52.02
CA GLY A 643 -0.06 25.28 52.52
C GLY A 643 -0.59 26.38 51.59
N LEU A 644 0.19 26.79 50.56
CA LEU A 644 -0.31 27.81 49.64
C LEU A 644 -1.41 27.25 48.71
N VAL A 645 -1.21 26.04 48.22
CA VAL A 645 -2.17 25.37 47.31
C VAL A 645 -3.16 24.56 48.16
N ARG A 646 -4.41 25.03 48.21
CA ARG A 646 -5.53 24.33 48.89
C ARG A 646 -6.83 24.66 48.18
N VAL A 647 -7.84 23.84 48.37
CA VAL A 647 -9.18 24.10 47.83
C VAL A 647 -9.74 25.41 48.38
N GLY A 648 -10.26 26.25 47.48
CA GLY A 648 -10.83 27.55 47.82
C GLY A 648 -9.87 28.72 47.88
N VAL A 649 -8.54 28.49 47.61
CA VAL A 649 -7.57 29.60 47.51
C VAL A 649 -7.86 30.43 46.27
N PRO A 650 -7.90 31.78 46.37
CA PRO A 650 -8.03 32.62 45.18
C PRO A 650 -6.83 32.39 44.22
N VAL A 651 -7.10 32.16 42.95
CA VAL A 651 -6.02 31.97 41.93
C VAL A 651 -5.10 33.20 41.88
N ALA A 652 -5.56 34.36 42.27
CA ALA A 652 -4.78 35.60 42.39
C ALA A 652 -3.54 35.42 43.28
N ASP A 653 -3.64 34.65 44.35
CA ASP A 653 -2.53 34.44 45.31
C ASP A 653 -1.44 33.54 44.67
N LEU A 654 -1.85 32.55 43.89
CA LEU A 654 -0.92 31.69 43.14
C LEU A 654 -0.23 32.49 42.02
N ILE A 655 -1.00 33.34 41.31
CA ILE A 655 -0.43 34.21 40.25
C ILE A 655 0.54 35.22 40.88
N ARG A 656 0.17 35.80 42.05
CA ARG A 656 1.06 36.72 42.78
C ARG A 656 2.36 36.06 43.16
N HIS A 657 2.29 34.86 43.74
CA HIS A 657 3.50 34.10 44.13
C HIS A 657 4.40 33.87 42.90
N ASN A 658 3.82 33.44 41.74
CA ASN A 658 4.60 33.22 40.50
C ASN A 658 5.17 34.54 39.94
N ALA A 659 4.48 35.66 40.11
CA ALA A 659 4.96 37.01 39.72
C ALA A 659 6.16 37.42 40.58
N GLU A 660 6.10 37.17 41.88
CA GLU A 660 7.19 37.45 42.84
C GLU A 660 8.42 36.62 42.56
N GLN A 661 8.25 35.41 42.02
CA GLN A 661 9.36 34.57 41.56
C GLN A 661 9.91 35.00 40.17
N GLY A 662 9.33 36.04 39.56
CA GLY A 662 9.77 36.58 38.29
C GLY A 662 9.32 35.79 37.06
N ASP A 663 8.39 34.86 37.22
CA ASP A 663 7.90 33.96 36.10
C ASP A 663 7.19 34.72 34.97
N PHE A 664 6.86 36.00 35.18
CA PHE A 664 6.14 36.79 34.16
C PHE A 664 7.00 37.89 33.54
N GLY A 665 8.31 37.87 33.82
CA GLY A 665 9.23 38.85 33.28
C GLY A 665 9.20 40.20 34.10
N PRO A 666 9.91 41.21 33.65
CA PRO A 666 10.00 42.51 34.38
C PRO A 666 8.65 43.22 34.36
N GLY A 667 8.30 43.85 35.48
CA GLY A 667 7.02 44.58 35.59
C GLY A 667 6.47 44.56 37.02
N ASP A 668 5.44 45.36 37.24
CA ASP A 668 4.75 45.42 38.54
C ASP A 668 3.93 44.15 38.80
N VAL A 669 4.10 43.57 39.98
CA VAL A 669 3.42 42.36 40.42
C VAL A 669 1.89 42.52 40.35
N ALA A 670 1.35 43.68 40.84
CA ALA A 670 -0.09 43.93 40.83
C ALA A 670 -0.64 43.97 39.40
N HIS A 671 0.07 44.59 38.51
CA HIS A 671 -0.30 44.64 37.08
C HIS A 671 -0.30 43.25 36.45
N HIS A 672 0.70 42.43 36.76
CA HIS A 672 0.77 41.03 36.27
C HIS A 672 -0.41 40.19 36.77
N VAL A 673 -0.82 40.36 38.02
CA VAL A 673 -1.96 39.64 38.61
C VAL A 673 -3.27 40.07 37.94
N GLU A 674 -3.52 41.38 37.85
CA GLU A 674 -4.79 41.90 37.30
C GLU A 674 -5.00 41.52 35.85
N LYS A 675 -3.98 41.65 35.05
CA LYS A 675 -3.99 41.25 33.60
C LYS A 675 -4.42 39.78 33.42
N ARG A 676 -3.92 38.86 34.28
CA ARG A 676 -4.26 37.45 34.20
C ARG A 676 -5.63 37.12 34.72
N LEU A 677 -6.04 37.79 35.80
CA LEU A 677 -7.42 37.66 36.37
C LEU A 677 -8.44 38.12 35.33
N GLU A 678 -8.19 39.25 34.66
CA GLU A 678 -9.07 39.75 33.60
C GLU A 678 -9.20 38.75 32.44
N HIS A 679 -8.10 38.10 32.06
CA HIS A 679 -8.10 37.08 31.04
C HIS A 679 -8.94 35.85 31.44
N LEU A 680 -8.81 35.38 32.67
CA LEU A 680 -9.59 34.24 33.19
C LEU A 680 -11.10 34.60 33.29
N ARG A 681 -11.42 35.83 33.67
CA ARG A 681 -12.83 36.32 33.73
C ARG A 681 -13.48 36.36 32.36
N ARG A 682 -12.74 36.70 31.31
CA ARG A 682 -13.23 36.72 29.91
C ARG A 682 -13.54 35.33 29.39
N GLY A 683 -13.02 34.27 29.97
CA GLY A 683 -13.28 32.89 29.58
C GLY A 683 -12.76 32.48 28.21
N GLN A 684 -11.84 33.24 27.62
CA GLN A 684 -11.32 32.95 26.27
C GLN A 684 -10.30 31.82 26.30
N GLU A 685 -10.38 30.95 25.33
CA GLU A 685 -9.32 29.92 25.11
C GLU A 685 -8.00 30.61 24.76
N HIS A 686 -6.91 30.11 25.32
CA HIS A 686 -5.60 30.60 24.96
C HIS A 686 -4.53 29.51 25.04
N SER A 687 -3.48 29.72 24.26
CA SER A 687 -2.29 28.87 24.27
C SER A 687 -1.07 29.80 24.23
N VAL A 688 -0.19 29.69 25.23
CA VAL A 688 1.00 30.55 25.32
C VAL A 688 2.20 29.71 25.81
N GLU A 689 3.37 29.98 25.24
CA GLU A 689 4.63 29.44 25.74
C GLU A 689 5.28 30.49 26.64
N ARG A 690 5.74 30.08 27.81
CA ARG A 690 6.33 30.94 28.83
C ARG A 690 7.71 30.44 29.21
N HIS A 691 8.70 31.31 29.08
CA HIS A 691 10.05 31.07 29.56
C HIS A 691 10.12 31.50 31.05
N ARG A 692 10.50 30.56 31.89
CA ARG A 692 10.64 30.80 33.34
C ARG A 692 12.11 31.14 33.69
N ASN A 693 12.31 31.76 34.84
CA ASN A 693 13.62 32.12 35.34
C ASN A 693 14.53 30.91 35.65
N ASP A 694 13.93 29.74 35.89
CA ASP A 694 14.65 28.46 36.09
C ASP A 694 15.10 27.79 34.78
N GLY A 695 14.86 28.42 33.62
CA GLY A 695 15.28 27.94 32.32
C GLY A 695 14.30 26.99 31.65
N ARG A 696 13.19 26.67 32.31
CA ARG A 696 12.14 25.82 31.72
C ARG A 696 11.23 26.64 30.80
N VAL A 697 10.71 25.99 29.80
CA VAL A 697 9.69 26.53 28.89
C VAL A 697 8.38 25.77 29.15
N ILE A 698 7.38 26.49 29.66
CA ILE A 698 6.07 25.89 29.99
C ILE A 698 5.04 26.35 28.96
N LYS A 699 4.42 25.39 28.29
CA LYS A 699 3.25 25.62 27.42
C LYS A 699 2.00 25.61 28.31
N ILE A 700 1.25 26.69 28.25
CA ILE A 700 0.03 26.88 29.01
C ILE A 700 -1.15 26.90 28.03
N VAL A 701 -2.11 26.01 28.24
CA VAL A 701 -3.35 25.96 27.45
C VAL A 701 -4.51 26.05 28.43
N GLY A 702 -5.43 26.93 28.16
CA GLY A 702 -6.58 27.12 29.03
C GLY A 702 -7.88 27.41 28.31
N GLY A 703 -9.00 27.07 28.94
CA GLY A 703 -10.32 27.29 28.38
C GLY A 703 -11.42 27.25 29.46
N SER A 704 -12.56 27.86 29.15
CA SER A 704 -13.73 27.92 30.04
C SER A 704 -14.41 26.54 30.11
N MET A 705 -15.03 26.27 31.22
CA MET A 705 -15.80 25.05 31.49
C MET A 705 -17.31 25.26 31.34
N PRO A 706 -18.04 24.23 30.84
CA PRO A 706 -19.52 24.29 30.92
C PRO A 706 -19.98 24.40 32.40
N GLY A 707 -20.75 25.40 32.68
CA GLY A 707 -21.22 25.68 34.05
C GLY A 707 -20.41 26.73 34.78
N GLY A 708 -19.42 27.36 34.14
CA GLY A 708 -18.59 28.42 34.72
C GLY A 708 -17.26 27.91 35.27
N GLY A 709 -16.28 28.78 35.39
CA GLY A 709 -14.91 28.44 35.79
C GLY A 709 -13.97 28.23 34.62
N TYR A 710 -12.72 27.88 34.95
CA TYR A 710 -11.66 27.82 33.96
C TYR A 710 -10.69 26.64 34.23
N VAL A 711 -10.28 25.90 33.22
CA VAL A 711 -9.29 24.84 33.32
C VAL A 711 -7.99 25.26 32.61
N MET A 712 -6.87 25.02 33.24
CA MET A 712 -5.53 25.29 32.69
C MET A 712 -4.67 24.05 32.74
N SER A 713 -3.95 23.83 31.67
CA SER A 713 -2.96 22.75 31.48
C SER A 713 -1.58 23.39 31.30
N PHE A 714 -0.58 22.86 31.98
CA PHE A 714 0.81 23.35 32.01
C PHE A 714 1.72 22.18 31.60
N THR A 715 2.36 22.30 30.46
CA THR A 715 3.25 21.23 29.92
C THR A 715 4.67 21.76 29.82
N ASP A 716 5.61 21.09 30.42
CA ASP A 716 7.04 21.38 30.25
C ASP A 716 7.45 20.96 28.83
N ILE A 717 7.79 21.92 28.00
CA ILE A 717 8.21 21.75 26.63
C ILE A 717 9.68 22.20 26.44
N SER A 718 10.47 22.20 27.50
CA SER A 718 11.87 22.70 27.46
C SER A 718 12.72 21.93 26.46
N GLU A 719 12.54 20.63 26.36
CA GLU A 719 13.26 19.78 25.41
C GLU A 719 12.83 20.07 23.98
N GLU A 720 11.51 20.16 23.74
CA GLU A 720 10.96 20.49 22.43
C GLU A 720 11.39 21.89 21.98
N ALA A 721 11.41 22.86 22.89
CA ALA A 721 11.83 24.24 22.59
C ALA A 721 13.31 24.29 22.21
N ARG A 722 14.17 23.54 22.91
CA ARG A 722 15.60 23.42 22.57
C ARG A 722 15.81 22.78 21.20
N MET A 723 15.12 21.66 20.92
CA MET A 723 15.19 20.97 19.63
C MET A 723 14.69 21.87 18.49
N ARG A 724 13.62 22.64 18.73
CA ARG A 724 13.06 23.58 17.74
C ARG A 724 14.08 24.66 17.39
N GLU A 725 14.75 25.22 18.39
CA GLU A 725 15.76 26.26 18.20
C GLU A 725 16.99 25.70 17.46
N GLU A 726 17.44 24.49 17.83
CA GLU A 726 18.55 23.81 17.15
C GLU A 726 18.20 23.53 15.67
N LEU A 727 17.00 23.06 15.43
CA LEU A 727 16.52 22.81 14.06
C LEU A 727 16.46 24.11 13.26
N ARG A 728 15.98 25.20 13.86
CA ARG A 728 15.93 26.52 13.20
C ARG A 728 17.33 26.96 12.78
N ARG A 729 18.32 26.85 13.68
CA ARG A 729 19.70 27.19 13.38
C ARG A 729 20.28 26.35 12.25
N THR A 730 20.02 25.04 12.30
CA THR A 730 20.49 24.11 11.25
C THR A 730 19.89 24.46 9.89
N LEU A 731 18.60 24.83 9.87
CA LEU A 731 17.93 25.25 8.64
C LEU A 731 18.53 26.55 8.08
N GLU A 732 18.80 27.53 8.94
CA GLU A 732 19.43 28.79 8.53
C GLU A 732 20.82 28.55 7.93
N GLU A 733 21.63 27.69 8.58
CA GLU A 733 22.94 27.28 8.09
C GLU A 733 22.87 26.56 6.74
N LEU A 734 21.86 25.68 6.59
CA LEU A 734 21.67 24.95 5.36
C LEU A 734 21.22 25.87 4.22
N GLU A 735 20.30 26.78 4.48
CA GLU A 735 19.85 27.79 3.50
C GLU A 735 21.03 28.65 3.03
N GLN A 736 21.89 29.07 3.94
CA GLN A 736 23.09 29.84 3.60
C GLN A 736 24.03 29.02 2.70
N ARG A 737 24.26 27.75 3.07
CA ARG A 737 25.13 26.84 2.30
C ARG A 737 24.56 26.57 0.89
N VAL A 738 23.26 26.41 0.78
CA VAL A 738 22.57 26.24 -0.53
C VAL A 738 22.74 27.50 -1.38
N THR A 739 22.57 28.66 -0.78
CA THR A 739 22.74 29.94 -1.47
C THR A 739 24.17 30.10 -2.01
N ASP A 740 25.16 29.80 -1.18
CA ASP A 740 26.58 29.93 -1.56
C ASP A 740 26.93 28.92 -2.67
N ARG A 741 26.48 27.68 -2.56
CA ARG A 741 26.70 26.66 -3.59
C ARG A 741 26.01 27.00 -4.91
N THR A 742 24.83 27.61 -4.85
CA THR A 742 24.10 28.04 -6.05
C THR A 742 24.87 29.16 -6.79
N ARG A 743 25.46 30.12 -6.03
CA ARG A 743 26.32 31.15 -6.59
C ARG A 743 27.56 30.56 -7.26
N GLU A 744 28.27 29.66 -6.54
CA GLU A 744 29.45 28.98 -7.08
C GLU A 744 29.12 28.23 -8.38
N LEU A 745 28.02 27.51 -8.41
CA LEU A 745 27.58 26.74 -9.57
C LEU A 745 27.26 27.69 -10.75
N SER A 746 26.59 28.79 -10.47
CA SER A 746 26.23 29.80 -11.48
C SER A 746 27.49 30.43 -12.09
N ASP A 747 28.48 30.76 -11.25
CA ASP A 747 29.74 31.34 -11.71
C ASP A 747 30.57 30.33 -12.52
N ALA A 748 30.60 29.06 -12.08
CA ALA A 748 31.26 27.98 -12.83
C ALA A 748 30.62 27.79 -14.22
N ASN A 749 29.30 27.79 -14.28
CA ASN A 749 28.55 27.65 -15.54
C ASN A 749 28.81 28.83 -16.49
N ARG A 750 28.89 30.06 -15.94
CA ARG A 750 29.23 31.24 -16.77
C ARG A 750 30.63 31.14 -17.35
N ARG A 751 31.60 30.68 -16.55
CA ARG A 751 32.99 30.48 -17.02
C ARG A 751 33.05 29.40 -18.12
N LEU A 752 32.35 28.27 -17.90
CA LEU A 752 32.29 27.19 -18.90
C LEU A 752 31.71 27.68 -20.22
N ALA A 753 30.59 28.41 -20.18
CA ALA A 753 29.93 28.97 -21.38
C ALA A 753 30.86 29.95 -22.14
N ARG A 754 31.64 30.79 -21.43
CA ARG A 754 32.61 31.69 -22.05
C ARG A 754 33.73 30.90 -22.74
N THR A 755 34.31 29.90 -22.04
CA THR A 755 35.38 29.07 -22.61
C THR A 755 34.92 28.35 -23.87
N ASP A 756 33.70 27.82 -23.86
CA ASP A 756 33.14 27.14 -25.01
C ASP A 756 32.90 28.09 -26.20
N GLN A 757 32.44 29.33 -25.94
CA GLN A 757 32.27 30.33 -26.94
C GLN A 757 33.60 30.80 -27.56
N ASP A 758 34.64 30.97 -26.69
CA ASP A 758 35.97 31.36 -27.13
C ASP A 758 36.64 30.27 -27.98
N LYS A 759 36.43 28.98 -27.59
CA LYS A 759 36.90 27.81 -28.36
C LYS A 759 36.28 27.80 -29.78
N THR A 760 34.98 28.03 -29.86
CA THR A 760 34.23 28.05 -31.14
C THR A 760 34.71 29.21 -32.03
N ARG A 761 34.89 30.42 -31.48
CA ARG A 761 35.42 31.58 -32.21
C ARG A 761 36.84 31.36 -32.72
N PHE A 762 37.70 30.76 -31.88
CA PHE A 762 39.09 30.47 -32.25
C PHE A 762 39.15 29.48 -33.44
N LEU A 763 38.35 28.41 -33.36
CA LEU A 763 38.31 27.38 -34.43
C LEU A 763 37.79 27.95 -35.76
N ALA A 764 36.77 28.81 -35.70
CA ALA A 764 36.22 29.47 -36.89
C ALA A 764 37.25 30.41 -37.55
N ALA A 765 37.95 31.23 -36.74
CA ALA A 765 38.99 32.16 -37.27
C ALA A 765 40.18 31.41 -37.85
N ALA A 766 40.71 30.43 -37.12
CA ALA A 766 41.85 29.61 -37.57
C ALA A 766 41.54 28.88 -38.87
N SER A 767 40.33 28.36 -39.02
CA SER A 767 39.93 27.63 -40.25
C SER A 767 39.80 28.56 -41.43
N HIS A 768 39.25 29.76 -41.24
CA HIS A 768 39.20 30.80 -42.31
C HIS A 768 40.60 31.17 -42.79
N ASP A 769 41.53 31.37 -41.84
CA ASP A 769 42.91 31.80 -42.14
C ASP A 769 43.75 30.67 -42.78
N LEU A 770 43.36 29.38 -42.55
CA LEU A 770 43.98 28.25 -43.19
C LEU A 770 43.39 27.93 -44.56
N LEU A 771 42.07 28.16 -44.74
CA LEU A 771 41.43 27.95 -46.05
C LEU A 771 41.89 28.97 -47.11
N GLN A 772 42.18 30.21 -46.74
CA GLN A 772 42.63 31.23 -47.66
C GLN A 772 43.92 30.86 -48.44
N PRO A 773 45.05 30.48 -47.76
CA PRO A 773 46.26 30.07 -48.48
C PRO A 773 46.10 28.79 -49.29
N LEU A 774 45.27 27.84 -48.82
CA LEU A 774 44.96 26.62 -49.57
C LEU A 774 44.21 26.96 -50.87
N HIS A 775 43.24 27.85 -50.79
CA HIS A 775 42.51 28.31 -51.98
C HIS A 775 43.45 29.09 -52.97
N ALA A 776 44.32 29.94 -52.46
CA ALA A 776 45.35 30.61 -53.30
C ALA A 776 46.32 29.61 -53.94
N ALA A 777 46.79 28.60 -53.19
CA ALA A 777 47.63 27.53 -53.66
C ALA A 777 46.96 26.75 -54.81
N ARG A 778 45.69 26.49 -54.67
CA ARG A 778 44.88 25.78 -55.69
C ARG A 778 44.74 26.60 -56.95
N LEU A 779 44.50 27.95 -56.83
CA LEU A 779 44.44 28.85 -57.95
C LEU A 779 45.81 28.92 -58.70
N PHE A 780 46.95 28.98 -58.03
CA PHE A 780 48.26 28.97 -58.59
C PHE A 780 48.55 27.62 -59.29
N THR A 781 48.15 26.47 -58.69
CA THR A 781 48.31 25.17 -59.29
C THR A 781 47.46 25.01 -60.55
N ALA A 782 46.24 25.46 -60.54
CA ALA A 782 45.36 25.52 -61.76
C ALA A 782 45.92 26.46 -62.84
N ALA A 783 46.55 27.61 -62.46
CA ALA A 783 47.23 28.50 -63.46
C ALA A 783 48.48 27.82 -64.11
N LEU A 784 49.25 27.06 -63.26
CA LEU A 784 50.43 26.33 -63.72
C LEU A 784 50.02 25.16 -64.65
N GLY A 785 48.88 24.61 -64.49
CA GLY A 785 48.35 23.51 -65.28
C GLY A 785 48.06 23.93 -66.77
N ARG A 786 47.82 25.24 -67.01
CA ARG A 786 47.46 25.76 -68.39
C ARG A 786 48.59 25.62 -69.34
N ASP A 787 49.85 25.79 -68.91
CA ASP A 787 51.01 25.84 -69.74
C ASP A 787 51.97 24.65 -69.54
N ALA A 788 51.51 23.61 -68.83
CA ALA A 788 52.31 22.43 -68.35
C ALA A 788 52.50 21.37 -69.45
N SER A 789 53.70 20.80 -69.52
CA SER A 789 53.98 19.66 -70.37
C SER A 789 53.24 18.40 -69.83
N ALA A 790 53.10 17.33 -70.64
CA ALA A 790 52.44 16.10 -70.35
C ALA A 790 53.01 15.44 -69.05
N ALA A 791 54.32 15.49 -68.83
CA ALA A 791 54.95 14.95 -67.56
C ALA A 791 54.71 15.81 -66.34
N GLN A 792 54.44 17.10 -66.50
CA GLN A 792 54.11 17.97 -65.38
C GLN A 792 52.65 17.98 -64.99
N HIS A 793 51.75 17.64 -65.90
CA HIS A 793 50.30 17.44 -65.64
C HIS A 793 50.00 16.42 -64.57
N ASP A 794 50.71 15.27 -64.58
CA ASP A 794 50.52 14.24 -63.53
C ASP A 794 50.91 14.76 -62.15
N LEU A 795 52.02 15.49 -62.06
CA LEU A 795 52.48 16.08 -60.81
C LEU A 795 51.54 17.19 -60.31
N ILE A 796 51.10 18.05 -61.22
CA ILE A 796 50.14 19.13 -60.93
C ILE A 796 48.80 18.53 -60.47
N GLY A 797 48.28 17.44 -61.09
CA GLY A 797 47.10 16.72 -60.67
C GLY A 797 47.22 16.12 -59.29
N ARG A 798 48.39 15.59 -58.93
CA ARG A 798 48.63 15.08 -57.56
C ARG A 798 48.65 16.22 -56.51
N VAL A 799 49.22 17.36 -56.81
CA VAL A 799 49.23 18.53 -55.96
C VAL A 799 47.81 19.06 -55.78
N GLU A 800 47.01 19.12 -56.86
CA GLU A 800 45.63 19.57 -56.81
C GLU A 800 44.78 18.61 -55.95
N SER A 801 44.98 17.30 -56.10
CA SER A 801 44.29 16.27 -55.32
C SER A 801 44.65 16.42 -53.84
N ALA A 802 45.91 16.67 -53.50
CA ALA A 802 46.36 16.90 -52.13
C ALA A 802 45.75 18.19 -51.52
N LEU A 803 45.65 19.27 -52.31
CA LEU A 803 45.04 20.51 -51.85
C LEU A 803 43.52 20.35 -51.61
N VAL A 804 42.82 19.61 -52.48
CA VAL A 804 41.38 19.30 -52.30
C VAL A 804 41.19 18.47 -51.06
N ALA A 805 41.99 17.42 -50.84
CA ALA A 805 41.93 16.61 -49.65
C ALA A 805 42.15 17.43 -48.35
N ALA A 806 43.10 18.36 -48.37
CA ALA A 806 43.39 19.26 -47.26
C ALA A 806 42.20 20.22 -46.97
N GLU A 807 41.58 20.77 -48.03
CA GLU A 807 40.39 21.62 -47.93
C GLU A 807 39.20 20.86 -47.35
N ASP A 808 38.97 19.62 -47.81
CA ASP A 808 37.87 18.76 -47.32
C ASP A 808 38.07 18.36 -45.85
N LEU A 809 39.29 18.05 -45.43
CA LEU A 809 39.61 17.77 -44.03
C LEU A 809 39.33 18.98 -43.14
N LEU A 810 39.75 20.18 -43.55
CA LEU A 810 39.48 21.42 -42.79
C LEU A 810 37.99 21.72 -42.74
N ARG A 811 37.25 21.53 -43.82
CA ARG A 811 35.78 21.71 -43.82
C ARG A 811 35.11 20.72 -42.84
N SER A 812 35.49 19.45 -42.93
CA SER A 812 34.95 18.40 -42.01
C SER A 812 35.19 18.73 -40.55
N LEU A 813 36.37 19.25 -40.23
CA LEU A 813 36.75 19.65 -38.88
C LEU A 813 35.92 20.86 -38.39
N LEU A 814 35.62 21.81 -39.30
CA LEU A 814 34.71 22.93 -39.04
C LEU A 814 33.27 22.47 -38.78
N ASP A 815 32.79 21.56 -39.62
CA ASP A 815 31.40 21.06 -39.50
C ASP A 815 31.23 20.30 -38.19
N ILE A 816 32.21 19.47 -37.78
CA ILE A 816 32.20 18.81 -36.44
C ILE A 816 32.18 19.86 -35.32
N SER A 817 33.02 20.90 -35.43
CA SER A 817 33.06 21.98 -34.44
C SER A 817 31.75 22.78 -34.35
N ARG A 818 31.04 22.96 -35.45
CA ARG A 818 29.72 23.62 -35.48
C ARG A 818 28.65 22.72 -34.83
N LEU A 819 28.67 21.44 -35.15
CA LEU A 819 27.74 20.47 -34.54
C LEU A 819 27.92 20.37 -33.01
N ASP A 820 29.16 20.36 -32.55
CA ASP A 820 29.47 20.36 -31.10
C ASP A 820 28.97 21.64 -30.41
N ALA A 821 28.95 22.76 -31.11
CA ALA A 821 28.46 24.04 -30.57
C ALA A 821 26.93 24.20 -30.61
N GLY A 822 26.20 23.21 -31.09
CA GLY A 822 24.74 23.19 -31.07
C GLY A 822 24.09 24.02 -32.19
N GLY A 823 24.74 24.22 -33.31
CA GLY A 823 24.21 24.91 -34.48
C GLY A 823 23.28 24.06 -35.36
#